data_d1c3868099353b82007dcc3070ce8da9
#
_entry.id   d1c3868099353b82007dcc3070ce8da9
#
_cell.length_a   1.000
_cell.length_b   1.000
_cell.length_c   1.000
_cell.angle_alpha   90.00
_cell.angle_beta   90.00
_cell.angle_gamma   90.00
#
_symmetry.space_group_name_H-M   'P 1'
#
loop_
_entity.id
_entity.type
_entity.pdbx_description
1 polymer ?
#
loop_
_entity_poly.entity_id
_entity_poly.type
_entity_poly.pdbx_seq_one_letter_code
_entity_poly.pdbx_strand_id
1 'polypeptide(L)'
;MSQFGALGWATKLNATWTDIINFYYGGSGRTLSVLGPGDAAAQPGGVMSIRLQAMDGLQTSVVSDTRTAQWFGRPETYGALIAQPVARNVYDVYASPEPTCGAASGVPAGFTLIGDNVTGPIDFVTANGSNPAAIAPTDLIGLCEPATSSYRARIRYYRGGLRAATDGNGRYRSVNLVLLESYLRGVVPRESPAGWGDQAGGLGMHALRAQAVAARSYSLSEARYTYAKSCDTQDCQVYGGAALRSVGATTANLLEDPRTDRAIVETAGSVVRDSRGFIVRTEFTSSNGGRTAGGQFPAKVDNGDIAADPALQSWTRLFTADAIQKKYPSIGVLLSVTTQHDGLGGEWNGYATSVTITGTAGTVTRSGWNFRGDWDLNAPWYETTPVFASESNAAPVGSILYIGDSVGESIASEFEAVVTPAYPSMTYQSCAGRGMAGADCLFTVAAPQLDLDGVGVANALPAPAVAIVQLGYNDDPNAFSAELQQMISTLTSKAVQRIIFVNMSTRATTRNYAVSNAALQAAAAANPSISIFDWNTASSPQPQWRWFDNTSLCCWVHLSTSGQAEFALFLRAQLDALRAQNLLPVTAPAAPVIHGLPLAQKHKGPMVRTVQKTLNAAMGLKGSKRLATDGDFGRGTASAVKAFQVKMNLPPTGTVDRSTWEAMGLGGRTDLAVLQIGSRHPSVATLQRALARVLRKRISTTGQFTSSLANDVKTFQRRAKIRPSGRVGPSTWSSLMAAAALAK
;
A
#
# COMPACT_ATOMS: atom_id res chain seq x y z
N MET A 1 -23.79 -7.58 3.84
CA MET A 1 -23.61 -8.92 3.23
C MET A 1 -22.19 -9.05 2.72
N SER A 2 -21.52 -10.17 2.97
CA SER A 2 -20.33 -10.53 2.21
C SER A 2 -20.75 -11.07 0.83
N GLN A 3 -20.15 -10.55 -0.24
CA GLN A 3 -20.42 -11.02 -1.60
C GLN A 3 -19.84 -12.43 -1.82
N PHE A 4 -18.58 -12.64 -1.38
CA PHE A 4 -17.98 -13.98 -1.36
C PHE A 4 -18.71 -14.91 -0.40
N GLY A 5 -19.17 -14.39 0.74
CA GLY A 5 -20.01 -15.15 1.67
C GLY A 5 -21.30 -15.63 1.00
N ALA A 6 -21.98 -14.75 0.26
CA ALA A 6 -23.16 -15.16 -0.52
C ALA A 6 -22.86 -16.26 -1.53
N LEU A 7 -21.69 -16.18 -2.20
CA LEU A 7 -21.22 -17.23 -3.11
C LEU A 7 -20.97 -18.56 -2.37
N GLY A 8 -20.28 -18.52 -1.22
CA GLY A 8 -20.01 -19.72 -0.41
C GLY A 8 -21.30 -20.35 0.17
N TRP A 9 -22.23 -19.52 0.65
CA TRP A 9 -23.54 -20.00 1.07
C TRP A 9 -24.26 -20.72 -0.06
N ALA A 10 -24.27 -20.16 -1.28
CA ALA A 10 -24.89 -20.75 -2.46
C ALA A 10 -24.18 -22.04 -2.93
N THR A 11 -22.87 -21.97 -3.15
CA THR A 11 -22.12 -23.00 -3.87
C THR A 11 -21.53 -24.11 -3.00
N LYS A 12 -21.31 -23.86 -1.72
CA LYS A 12 -20.70 -24.80 -0.77
C LYS A 12 -21.69 -25.30 0.28
N LEU A 13 -22.65 -24.46 0.64
CA LEU A 13 -23.63 -24.75 1.69
C LEU A 13 -25.05 -24.91 1.14
N ASN A 14 -25.23 -24.86 -0.17
CA ASN A 14 -26.49 -25.11 -0.91
C ASN A 14 -27.66 -24.22 -0.44
N ALA A 15 -27.38 -22.99 -0.01
CA ALA A 15 -28.39 -22.04 0.43
C ALA A 15 -29.06 -21.32 -0.73
N THR A 16 -30.36 -21.08 -0.61
CA THR A 16 -31.10 -20.26 -1.57
C THR A 16 -30.81 -18.77 -1.37
N TRP A 17 -31.14 -17.94 -2.34
CA TRP A 17 -30.96 -16.49 -2.22
C TRP A 17 -31.80 -15.89 -1.06
N THR A 18 -32.96 -16.49 -0.75
CA THR A 18 -33.79 -16.09 0.39
C THR A 18 -33.11 -16.42 1.73
N ASP A 19 -32.46 -17.58 1.84
CA ASP A 19 -31.69 -17.96 3.02
C ASP A 19 -30.51 -16.99 3.22
N ILE A 20 -29.83 -16.65 2.14
CA ILE A 20 -28.71 -15.70 2.15
C ILE A 20 -29.16 -14.31 2.62
N ILE A 21 -30.25 -13.78 2.07
CA ILE A 21 -30.81 -12.48 2.49
C ILE A 21 -31.24 -12.53 3.94
N ASN A 22 -31.92 -13.59 4.37
CA ASN A 22 -32.34 -13.75 5.76
C ASN A 22 -31.15 -13.88 6.72
N PHE A 23 -30.07 -14.55 6.30
CA PHE A 23 -28.85 -14.64 7.10
C PHE A 23 -28.25 -13.25 7.35
N TYR A 24 -28.01 -12.47 6.30
CA TYR A 24 -27.31 -11.18 6.46
C TYR A 24 -28.19 -10.06 6.99
N TYR A 25 -29.45 -10.02 6.58
CA TYR A 25 -30.32 -8.86 6.82
C TYR A 25 -31.55 -9.19 7.65
N GLY A 26 -31.88 -10.44 7.85
CA GLY A 26 -33.02 -10.87 8.67
C GLY A 26 -32.82 -10.66 10.18
N GLY A 27 -33.84 -10.96 10.95
CA GLY A 27 -33.86 -10.78 12.40
C GLY A 27 -34.31 -9.38 12.84
N SER A 28 -34.62 -9.21 14.12
CA SER A 28 -35.09 -7.95 14.71
C SER A 28 -36.30 -7.33 13.97
N GLY A 29 -37.27 -8.18 13.54
CA GLY A 29 -38.46 -7.72 12.82
C GLY A 29 -38.23 -7.30 11.35
N ARG A 30 -37.07 -7.64 10.75
CA ARG A 30 -36.83 -7.40 9.35
C ARG A 30 -37.32 -8.57 8.50
N THR A 31 -37.93 -8.24 7.36
CA THR A 31 -38.54 -9.24 6.48
C THR A 31 -38.19 -8.95 5.02
N LEU A 32 -38.03 -10.02 4.23
CA LEU A 32 -38.03 -9.94 2.79
C LEU A 32 -39.49 -9.68 2.33
N SER A 33 -39.66 -8.69 1.46
CA SER A 33 -40.96 -8.32 0.91
C SER A 33 -40.85 -7.92 -0.56
N VAL A 34 -41.97 -7.72 -1.21
CA VAL A 34 -42.01 -7.23 -2.61
C VAL A 34 -42.58 -5.82 -2.61
N LEU A 35 -42.07 -4.96 -3.51
CA LEU A 35 -42.59 -3.61 -3.73
C LEU A 35 -44.06 -3.68 -4.15
N GLY A 36 -44.91 -2.94 -3.47
CA GLY A 36 -46.33 -2.84 -3.75
C GLY A 36 -46.70 -1.54 -4.48
N PRO A 37 -47.97 -1.40 -4.90
CA PRO A 37 -48.46 -0.20 -5.60
C PRO A 37 -48.28 1.13 -4.85
N GLY A 38 -48.16 1.06 -3.52
CA GLY A 38 -47.92 2.23 -2.64
C GLY A 38 -46.48 2.67 -2.53
N ASP A 39 -45.52 1.87 -3.03
CA ASP A 39 -44.12 2.21 -2.97
C ASP A 39 -43.75 3.17 -4.10
N ALA A 40 -43.12 4.29 -3.78
CA ALA A 40 -42.73 5.31 -4.77
C ALA A 40 -41.84 4.76 -5.89
N ALA A 41 -41.06 3.71 -5.61
CA ALA A 41 -40.19 3.06 -6.60
C ALA A 41 -40.94 2.08 -7.52
N ALA A 42 -42.14 1.61 -7.13
CA ALA A 42 -42.98 0.76 -7.94
C ALA A 42 -43.91 1.55 -8.90
N GLN A 43 -43.98 2.89 -8.73
CA GLN A 43 -44.75 3.74 -9.62
C GLN A 43 -44.12 3.76 -11.04
N PRO A 44 -44.91 3.82 -12.10
CA PRO A 44 -44.42 4.10 -13.45
C PRO A 44 -43.66 5.42 -13.41
N GLY A 45 -42.35 5.39 -13.59
CA GLY A 45 -41.46 6.55 -13.47
C GLY A 45 -40.67 6.65 -12.17
N GLY A 46 -40.60 5.60 -11.35
CA GLY A 46 -39.66 5.49 -10.21
C GLY A 46 -38.20 5.53 -10.70
N VAL A 47 -37.74 6.75 -11.03
CA VAL A 47 -36.45 7.01 -11.64
C VAL A 47 -35.40 7.16 -10.57
N MET A 48 -34.37 6.33 -10.64
CA MET A 48 -33.12 6.54 -9.92
C MET A 48 -32.37 7.71 -10.53
N SER A 49 -31.78 8.55 -9.71
CA SER A 49 -30.89 9.63 -10.15
C SER A 49 -29.48 9.38 -9.59
N ILE A 50 -28.54 9.11 -10.48
CA ILE A 50 -27.20 8.67 -10.14
C ILE A 50 -26.17 9.72 -10.56
N ARG A 51 -25.48 10.32 -9.60
CA ARG A 51 -24.35 11.23 -9.85
C ARG A 51 -23.20 10.46 -10.50
N LEU A 52 -22.72 10.96 -11.63
CA LEU A 52 -21.58 10.40 -12.36
C LEU A 52 -20.33 11.18 -11.98
N GLN A 53 -19.57 10.66 -10.99
CA GLN A 53 -18.50 11.40 -10.32
C GLN A 53 -17.32 11.73 -11.25
N ALA A 54 -17.07 10.92 -12.27
CA ALA A 54 -16.04 11.20 -13.27
C ALA A 54 -16.28 12.51 -14.06
N MET A 55 -17.53 13.00 -14.05
CA MET A 55 -17.95 14.21 -14.76
C MET A 55 -18.09 15.43 -13.85
N ASP A 56 -17.65 15.35 -12.60
CA ASP A 56 -17.78 16.46 -11.65
C ASP A 56 -17.05 17.71 -12.10
N GLY A 57 -17.79 18.82 -12.18
CA GLY A 57 -17.27 20.11 -12.61
C GLY A 57 -17.16 20.27 -14.14
N LEU A 58 -17.47 19.25 -14.91
CA LEU A 58 -17.42 19.27 -16.37
C LEU A 58 -18.79 19.53 -16.99
N GLN A 59 -18.81 19.98 -18.24
CA GLN A 59 -20.03 20.07 -19.03
C GLN A 59 -20.58 18.68 -19.34
N THR A 60 -21.90 18.57 -19.49
CA THR A 60 -22.54 17.33 -19.90
C THR A 60 -22.60 17.25 -21.43
N SER A 61 -21.77 16.38 -22.03
CA SER A 61 -21.71 16.13 -23.46
C SER A 61 -22.19 14.73 -23.75
N VAL A 62 -23.22 14.61 -24.60
CA VAL A 62 -23.85 13.34 -24.94
C VAL A 62 -23.81 13.06 -26.44
N VAL A 63 -23.79 11.77 -26.79
CA VAL A 63 -23.85 11.29 -28.19
C VAL A 63 -24.90 10.20 -28.34
N SER A 64 -25.41 10.07 -29.56
CA SER A 64 -26.23 8.94 -30.03
C SER A 64 -25.70 8.46 -31.38
N ASP A 65 -25.19 7.25 -31.41
CA ASP A 65 -24.65 6.67 -32.67
C ASP A 65 -25.72 6.49 -33.72
N THR A 66 -27.00 6.37 -33.32
CA THR A 66 -28.17 6.32 -34.19
C THR A 66 -28.79 7.69 -34.50
N ARG A 67 -28.16 8.77 -34.06
CA ARG A 67 -28.62 10.17 -34.20
C ARG A 67 -30.03 10.41 -33.65
N THR A 68 -30.33 9.79 -32.52
CA THR A 68 -31.63 9.88 -31.84
C THR A 68 -31.55 10.64 -30.52
N ALA A 69 -30.42 11.32 -30.22
CA ALA A 69 -30.31 12.16 -29.04
C ALA A 69 -31.31 13.32 -29.11
N GLN A 70 -32.05 13.54 -28.03
CA GLN A 70 -33.04 14.60 -27.89
C GLN A 70 -32.79 15.42 -26.63
N TRP A 71 -33.03 16.72 -26.72
CA TRP A 71 -33.28 17.53 -25.56
C TRP A 71 -34.72 17.24 -25.09
N PHE A 72 -34.85 16.70 -23.88
CA PHE A 72 -36.15 16.23 -23.37
C PHE A 72 -37.23 17.32 -23.49
N GLY A 73 -38.37 16.93 -24.00
CA GLY A 73 -39.51 17.82 -24.27
C GLY A 73 -39.46 18.51 -25.65
N ARG A 74 -38.45 18.24 -26.48
CA ARG A 74 -38.34 18.72 -27.85
C ARG A 74 -38.36 17.56 -28.84
N PRO A 75 -38.98 17.71 -30.02
CA PRO A 75 -39.10 16.61 -30.97
C PRO A 75 -37.85 16.37 -31.83
N GLU A 76 -36.95 17.36 -31.89
CA GLU A 76 -35.76 17.29 -32.75
C GLU A 76 -34.74 16.28 -32.24
N THR A 77 -34.12 15.56 -33.19
CA THR A 77 -33.08 14.57 -32.92
C THR A 77 -31.73 14.98 -33.48
N TYR A 78 -30.67 14.60 -32.78
CA TYR A 78 -29.29 14.99 -33.07
C TYR A 78 -28.33 13.80 -32.89
N GLY A 79 -27.14 13.89 -33.49
CA GLY A 79 -26.03 12.98 -33.25
C GLY A 79 -25.35 13.25 -31.89
N ALA A 80 -25.29 14.53 -31.50
CA ALA A 80 -24.70 14.91 -30.22
C ALA A 80 -25.33 16.19 -29.66
N LEU A 81 -25.29 16.30 -28.31
CA LEU A 81 -25.78 17.48 -27.58
C LEU A 81 -24.79 17.82 -26.47
N ILE A 82 -24.66 19.11 -26.18
CA ILE A 82 -23.84 19.64 -25.08
C ILE A 82 -24.68 20.60 -24.23
N ALA A 83 -24.73 20.40 -22.92
CA ALA A 83 -25.15 21.43 -21.98
C ALA A 83 -23.89 22.07 -21.40
N GLN A 84 -23.52 23.22 -21.93
CA GLN A 84 -22.40 24.02 -21.48
C GLN A 84 -22.84 24.95 -20.35
N PRO A 85 -22.25 24.85 -19.16
CA PRO A 85 -22.60 25.73 -18.06
C PRO A 85 -22.07 27.16 -18.30
N VAL A 86 -22.93 28.14 -18.16
CA VAL A 86 -22.59 29.57 -18.29
C VAL A 86 -22.73 30.33 -16.96
N ALA A 87 -23.67 29.88 -16.10
CA ALA A 87 -23.84 30.37 -14.75
C ALA A 87 -24.47 29.30 -13.85
N ARG A 88 -24.60 29.58 -12.54
CA ARG A 88 -25.23 28.63 -11.62
C ARG A 88 -26.60 28.23 -12.11
N ASN A 89 -26.78 26.94 -12.45
CA ASN A 89 -27.98 26.34 -12.99
C ASN A 89 -28.49 27.02 -14.30
N VAL A 90 -27.59 27.60 -15.10
CA VAL A 90 -27.87 28.17 -16.41
C VAL A 90 -26.90 27.58 -17.42
N TYR A 91 -27.43 27.17 -18.55
CA TYR A 91 -26.71 26.43 -19.57
C TYR A 91 -27.00 26.98 -20.98
N ASP A 92 -25.96 27.01 -21.81
CA ASP A 92 -26.15 27.04 -23.26
C ASP A 92 -26.23 25.63 -23.80
N VAL A 93 -27.18 25.35 -24.65
CA VAL A 93 -27.39 24.03 -25.26
C VAL A 93 -26.99 24.06 -26.72
N TYR A 94 -26.04 23.20 -27.06
CA TYR A 94 -25.55 23.06 -28.44
C TYR A 94 -25.87 21.68 -28.98
N ALA A 95 -26.07 21.61 -30.31
CA ALA A 95 -26.37 20.38 -31.00
C ALA A 95 -25.50 20.18 -32.26
N SER A 96 -25.17 18.91 -32.54
CA SER A 96 -24.53 18.49 -33.78
C SER A 96 -25.35 17.38 -34.46
N PRO A 97 -25.51 17.39 -35.79
CA PRO A 97 -26.11 16.28 -36.50
C PRO A 97 -25.26 15.00 -36.47
N GLU A 98 -23.96 15.15 -36.26
CA GLU A 98 -23.00 14.05 -36.20
C GLU A 98 -22.76 13.57 -34.75
N PRO A 99 -22.57 12.24 -34.54
CA PRO A 99 -22.32 11.66 -33.21
C PRO A 99 -20.89 11.90 -32.75
N THR A 100 -20.53 13.17 -32.54
CA THR A 100 -19.19 13.61 -32.17
C THR A 100 -19.17 14.02 -30.72
N CYS A 101 -18.23 13.47 -29.95
CA CYS A 101 -18.03 13.89 -28.57
C CYS A 101 -17.57 15.34 -28.48
N GLY A 102 -18.21 16.10 -27.61
CA GLY A 102 -17.72 17.41 -27.18
C GLY A 102 -16.41 17.30 -26.40
N ALA A 103 -15.69 18.43 -26.30
CA ALA A 103 -14.54 18.54 -25.43
C ALA A 103 -14.95 18.47 -23.93
N ALA A 104 -13.99 18.32 -23.03
CA ALA A 104 -14.24 18.40 -21.58
C ALA A 104 -14.75 19.79 -21.14
N SER A 105 -14.40 20.83 -21.91
CA SER A 105 -14.86 22.20 -21.78
C SER A 105 -14.87 22.88 -23.15
N GLY A 106 -15.78 23.83 -23.34
CA GLY A 106 -15.98 24.52 -24.61
C GLY A 106 -16.77 23.71 -25.65
N VAL A 107 -17.06 24.32 -26.77
CA VAL A 107 -17.90 23.75 -27.85
C VAL A 107 -17.05 23.54 -29.09
N PRO A 108 -16.88 22.29 -29.58
CA PRO A 108 -16.12 22.04 -30.80
C PRO A 108 -16.80 22.63 -32.04
N ALA A 109 -16.03 22.77 -33.12
CA ALA A 109 -16.59 23.11 -34.45
C ALA A 109 -17.62 22.07 -34.87
N GLY A 110 -18.67 22.51 -35.58
CA GLY A 110 -19.78 21.65 -36.05
C GLY A 110 -20.96 21.52 -35.07
N PHE A 111 -20.90 22.20 -33.92
CA PHE A 111 -22.03 22.36 -33.02
C PHE A 111 -22.71 23.73 -33.24
N THR A 112 -24.03 23.74 -33.22
CA THR A 112 -24.89 24.94 -33.34
C THR A 112 -25.60 25.20 -32.03
N LEU A 113 -25.68 26.44 -31.58
CA LEU A 113 -26.44 26.86 -30.40
C LEU A 113 -27.94 26.69 -30.68
N ILE A 114 -28.63 25.90 -29.85
CA ILE A 114 -30.08 25.64 -29.96
C ILE A 114 -30.85 26.12 -28.71
N GLY A 115 -30.15 26.54 -27.67
CA GLY A 115 -30.72 27.12 -26.46
C GLY A 115 -29.70 28.03 -25.81
N ASP A 116 -30.04 29.30 -25.63
CA ASP A 116 -29.22 30.34 -25.04
C ASP A 116 -29.68 30.63 -23.61
N ASN A 117 -28.79 30.64 -22.65
CA ASN A 117 -29.03 30.96 -21.23
C ASN A 117 -30.23 30.19 -20.61
N VAL A 118 -30.36 28.91 -20.91
CA VAL A 118 -31.48 28.07 -20.45
C VAL A 118 -31.30 27.74 -18.95
N THR A 119 -32.35 27.99 -18.17
CA THR A 119 -32.39 27.57 -16.77
C THR A 119 -32.49 26.04 -16.67
N GLY A 120 -31.53 25.43 -15.96
CA GLY A 120 -31.48 23.97 -15.76
C GLY A 120 -32.50 23.45 -14.72
N PRO A 121 -32.53 22.12 -14.50
CA PRO A 121 -31.65 21.13 -15.14
C PRO A 121 -31.98 20.88 -16.63
N ILE A 122 -30.95 20.44 -17.37
CA ILE A 122 -31.12 20.08 -18.80
C ILE A 122 -31.09 18.56 -18.93
N ASP A 123 -32.14 17.97 -19.48
CA ASP A 123 -32.24 16.51 -19.63
C ASP A 123 -32.08 16.12 -21.10
N PHE A 124 -31.23 15.13 -21.32
CA PHE A 124 -30.99 14.51 -22.61
C PHE A 124 -31.46 13.05 -22.60
N VAL A 125 -32.16 12.62 -23.63
CA VAL A 125 -32.66 11.26 -23.80
C VAL A 125 -32.39 10.79 -25.24
N THR A 126 -32.62 9.50 -25.53
CA THR A 126 -32.77 9.01 -26.90
C THR A 126 -34.19 8.58 -27.14
N ALA A 127 -34.62 8.59 -28.36
CA ALA A 127 -35.99 8.15 -28.75
C ALA A 127 -36.30 6.71 -28.28
N ASN A 128 -35.26 5.87 -28.13
CA ASN A 128 -35.37 4.46 -27.74
C ASN A 128 -34.94 4.19 -26.29
N GLY A 129 -34.47 5.20 -25.54
CA GLY A 129 -33.73 5.06 -24.30
C GLY A 129 -34.48 4.49 -23.09
N SER A 130 -35.80 4.38 -23.15
CA SER A 130 -36.63 3.87 -22.05
C SER A 130 -37.08 2.42 -22.21
N ASN A 131 -36.79 1.75 -23.34
CA ASN A 131 -37.20 0.37 -23.55
C ASN A 131 -36.23 -0.62 -22.86
N PRO A 132 -36.70 -1.42 -21.86
CA PRO A 132 -35.82 -2.36 -21.13
C PRO A 132 -35.41 -3.60 -21.91
N ALA A 133 -36.03 -3.90 -23.08
CA ALA A 133 -35.72 -5.09 -23.85
C ALA A 133 -34.57 -4.84 -24.83
N ALA A 134 -33.57 -5.73 -24.80
CA ALA A 134 -32.53 -6.00 -25.82
C ALA A 134 -32.15 -4.84 -26.76
N ILE A 135 -31.77 -3.69 -26.23
CA ILE A 135 -31.30 -2.55 -27.03
C ILE A 135 -29.81 -2.71 -27.28
N ALA A 136 -29.39 -2.57 -28.55
CA ALA A 136 -27.97 -2.48 -28.87
C ALA A 136 -27.33 -1.29 -28.11
N PRO A 137 -26.09 -1.41 -27.62
CA PRO A 137 -25.45 -0.30 -26.94
C PRO A 137 -25.44 1.01 -27.72
N THR A 138 -25.37 0.92 -29.05
CA THR A 138 -25.39 2.07 -29.96
C THR A 138 -26.74 2.82 -29.98
N ASP A 139 -27.82 2.21 -29.50
CA ASP A 139 -29.16 2.82 -29.41
C ASP A 139 -29.38 3.53 -28.06
N LEU A 140 -28.44 3.40 -27.12
CA LEU A 140 -28.45 4.08 -25.83
C LEU A 140 -27.81 5.47 -25.93
N ILE A 141 -28.07 6.32 -24.92
CA ILE A 141 -27.42 7.60 -24.84
C ILE A 141 -26.00 7.43 -24.31
N GLY A 142 -25.01 7.94 -25.06
CA GLY A 142 -23.61 7.92 -24.69
C GLY A 142 -23.20 9.21 -23.97
N LEU A 143 -22.49 9.11 -22.84
CA LEU A 143 -21.81 10.21 -22.18
C LEU A 143 -20.35 10.25 -22.60
N CYS A 144 -19.89 11.41 -23.04
CA CYS A 144 -18.50 11.62 -23.40
C CYS A 144 -17.65 11.85 -22.15
N GLU A 145 -16.84 10.85 -21.76
CA GLU A 145 -15.88 10.94 -20.65
C GLU A 145 -14.50 11.36 -21.21
N PRO A 146 -13.90 12.48 -20.74
CA PRO A 146 -12.59 12.92 -21.20
C PRO A 146 -11.48 11.96 -20.77
N ALA A 147 -10.31 12.05 -21.42
CA ALA A 147 -9.14 11.31 -21.03
C ALA A 147 -8.64 11.76 -19.63
N THR A 148 -8.12 10.82 -18.88
CA THR A 148 -7.43 11.05 -17.59
C THR A 148 -6.04 10.43 -17.63
N SER A 149 -5.29 10.51 -16.53
CA SER A 149 -4.03 9.75 -16.37
C SER A 149 -4.22 8.24 -16.47
N SER A 150 -5.44 7.74 -16.17
CA SER A 150 -5.73 6.31 -16.08
C SER A 150 -6.39 5.73 -17.33
N TYR A 151 -6.99 6.53 -18.18
CA TYR A 151 -7.65 6.06 -19.40
C TYR A 151 -7.78 7.14 -20.48
N ARG A 152 -7.88 6.69 -21.76
CA ARG A 152 -8.15 7.56 -22.92
C ARG A 152 -9.60 8.03 -22.91
N ALA A 153 -9.91 9.10 -23.66
CA ALA A 153 -11.27 9.58 -23.86
C ALA A 153 -12.18 8.44 -24.36
N ARG A 154 -13.36 8.33 -23.77
CA ARG A 154 -14.28 7.21 -24.01
C ARG A 154 -15.74 7.66 -23.97
N ILE A 155 -16.61 6.83 -24.52
CA ILE A 155 -18.06 7.01 -24.48
C ILE A 155 -18.63 5.89 -23.62
N ARG A 156 -19.36 6.27 -22.58
CA ARG A 156 -20.09 5.34 -21.74
C ARG A 156 -21.58 5.46 -22.02
N TYR A 157 -22.19 4.34 -22.36
CA TYR A 157 -23.61 4.27 -22.70
C TYR A 157 -24.44 3.98 -21.47
N TYR A 158 -25.57 4.71 -21.36
CA TYR A 158 -26.49 4.61 -20.23
C TYR A 158 -27.91 4.32 -20.69
N ARG A 159 -28.62 3.49 -19.93
CA ARG A 159 -30.08 3.39 -20.03
C ARG A 159 -30.72 4.64 -19.43
N GLY A 160 -31.93 4.97 -19.90
CA GLY A 160 -32.65 6.18 -19.47
C GLY A 160 -32.08 7.45 -20.07
N GLY A 161 -31.95 8.51 -19.26
CA GLY A 161 -31.52 9.83 -19.71
C GLY A 161 -30.30 10.33 -18.93
N LEU A 162 -29.69 11.40 -19.44
CA LEU A 162 -28.59 12.11 -18.82
C LEU A 162 -28.97 13.55 -18.52
N ARG A 163 -28.75 13.99 -17.30
CA ARG A 163 -29.09 15.33 -16.80
C ARG A 163 -27.84 16.15 -16.53
N ALA A 164 -27.77 17.35 -17.07
CA ALA A 164 -26.89 18.40 -16.57
C ALA A 164 -27.59 19.11 -15.40
N ALA A 165 -26.94 19.14 -14.26
CA ALA A 165 -27.46 19.72 -13.01
C ALA A 165 -26.41 20.56 -12.29
N THR A 166 -26.83 21.28 -11.28
CA THR A 166 -25.95 22.05 -10.38
C THR A 166 -26.24 21.65 -8.94
N ASP A 167 -25.20 21.38 -8.14
CA ASP A 167 -25.37 21.10 -6.72
C ASP A 167 -25.64 22.37 -5.89
N GLY A 168 -25.92 22.20 -4.60
CA GLY A 168 -26.20 23.32 -3.67
C GLY A 168 -25.11 24.39 -3.61
N ASN A 169 -23.86 24.03 -3.95
CA ASN A 169 -22.70 24.93 -3.98
C ASN A 169 -22.41 25.55 -5.36
N GLY A 170 -23.28 25.31 -6.33
CA GLY A 170 -23.12 25.85 -7.69
C GLY A 170 -22.16 25.04 -8.56
N ARG A 171 -21.73 23.82 -8.16
CA ARG A 171 -20.85 22.97 -8.96
C ARG A 171 -21.65 22.15 -9.95
N TYR A 172 -21.13 22.03 -11.16
CA TYR A 172 -21.78 21.25 -12.25
C TYR A 172 -21.68 19.76 -12.01
N ARG A 173 -22.76 19.06 -12.37
CA ARG A 173 -22.93 17.64 -12.18
C ARG A 173 -23.61 17.00 -13.37
N SER A 174 -23.11 15.85 -13.80
CA SER A 174 -23.85 14.97 -14.71
C SER A 174 -24.53 13.87 -13.88
N VAL A 175 -25.81 13.62 -14.17
CA VAL A 175 -26.65 12.66 -13.45
C VAL A 175 -27.32 11.74 -14.45
N ASN A 176 -27.27 10.43 -14.24
CA ASN A 176 -28.05 9.48 -15.01
C ASN A 176 -29.44 9.32 -14.37
N LEU A 177 -30.48 9.48 -15.17
CA LEU A 177 -31.87 9.27 -14.80
C LEU A 177 -32.34 7.93 -15.39
N VAL A 178 -32.54 6.92 -14.55
CA VAL A 178 -32.70 5.54 -15.01
C VAL A 178 -33.74 4.79 -14.16
N LEU A 179 -34.52 3.90 -14.77
CA LEU A 179 -35.43 3.01 -14.03
C LEU A 179 -34.63 2.08 -13.12
N LEU A 180 -35.17 1.78 -11.94
CA LEU A 180 -34.51 0.99 -10.90
C LEU A 180 -33.93 -0.34 -11.44
N GLU A 181 -34.75 -1.15 -12.11
CA GLU A 181 -34.29 -2.46 -12.61
C GLU A 181 -33.23 -2.32 -13.73
N SER A 182 -33.30 -1.25 -14.52
CA SER A 182 -32.27 -0.90 -15.51
C SER A 182 -30.98 -0.40 -14.88
N TYR A 183 -31.06 0.31 -13.77
CA TYR A 183 -29.90 0.70 -12.96
C TYR A 183 -29.18 -0.53 -12.42
N LEU A 184 -29.91 -1.52 -11.89
CA LEU A 184 -29.32 -2.74 -11.33
C LEU A 184 -28.54 -3.54 -12.37
N ARG A 185 -28.87 -3.48 -13.66
CA ARG A 185 -28.11 -4.13 -14.73
C ARG A 185 -26.68 -3.60 -14.84
N GLY A 186 -26.47 -2.32 -14.54
CA GLY A 186 -25.14 -1.71 -14.49
C GLY A 186 -24.44 -1.83 -13.13
N VAL A 187 -25.14 -2.26 -12.06
CA VAL A 187 -24.61 -2.42 -10.70
C VAL A 187 -24.22 -3.87 -10.43
N VAL A 188 -25.13 -4.82 -10.57
CA VAL A 188 -24.95 -6.21 -10.11
C VAL A 188 -23.71 -6.87 -10.70
N PRO A 189 -23.40 -6.76 -12.02
CA PRO A 189 -22.20 -7.37 -12.60
C PRO A 189 -20.91 -6.65 -12.19
N ARG A 190 -20.99 -5.46 -11.60
CA ARG A 190 -19.86 -4.70 -11.08
C ARG A 190 -19.57 -4.99 -9.62
N GLU A 191 -20.58 -5.35 -8.87
CA GLU A 191 -20.49 -5.71 -7.47
C GLU A 191 -20.22 -7.20 -7.27
N SER A 192 -20.76 -8.06 -8.13
CA SER A 192 -20.53 -9.51 -8.10
C SER A 192 -20.24 -10.04 -9.50
N PRO A 193 -19.09 -10.72 -9.71
CA PRO A 193 -18.73 -11.26 -11.02
C PRO A 193 -19.84 -12.15 -11.61
N ALA A 194 -20.31 -11.82 -12.79
CA ALA A 194 -21.42 -12.55 -13.44
C ALA A 194 -21.14 -14.05 -13.63
N GLY A 195 -19.85 -14.42 -13.84
CA GLY A 195 -19.42 -15.82 -13.95
C GLY A 195 -19.67 -16.66 -12.69
N TRP A 196 -19.94 -16.03 -11.56
CA TRP A 196 -20.37 -16.77 -10.35
C TRP A 196 -21.64 -17.56 -10.59
N GLY A 197 -22.53 -17.04 -11.46
CA GLY A 197 -23.78 -17.72 -11.80
C GLY A 197 -23.62 -19.14 -12.33
N ASP A 198 -22.51 -19.43 -12.98
CA ASP A 198 -22.23 -20.75 -13.56
C ASP A 198 -21.58 -21.73 -12.57
N GLN A 199 -21.10 -21.24 -11.42
CA GLN A 199 -20.39 -22.07 -10.45
C GLN A 199 -21.30 -23.11 -9.80
N ALA A 200 -20.72 -24.25 -9.43
CA ALA A 200 -21.40 -25.37 -8.79
C ALA A 200 -22.68 -25.81 -9.54
N GLY A 201 -22.60 -25.93 -10.87
CA GLY A 201 -23.73 -26.34 -11.68
C GLY A 201 -24.89 -25.33 -11.71
N GLY A 202 -24.60 -24.04 -11.54
CA GLY A 202 -25.58 -22.96 -11.56
C GLY A 202 -26.09 -22.54 -10.16
N LEU A 203 -25.66 -23.15 -9.08
CA LEU A 203 -26.02 -22.75 -7.71
C LEU A 203 -25.55 -21.33 -7.39
N GLY A 204 -24.45 -20.84 -8.00
CA GLY A 204 -23.97 -19.48 -7.84
C GLY A 204 -24.97 -18.40 -8.25
N MET A 205 -26.01 -18.73 -9.04
CA MET A 205 -27.11 -17.82 -9.34
C MET A 205 -27.84 -17.34 -8.07
N HIS A 206 -27.84 -18.10 -6.99
CA HIS A 206 -28.42 -17.65 -5.72
C HIS A 206 -27.63 -16.48 -5.11
N ALA A 207 -26.32 -16.45 -5.27
CA ALA A 207 -25.51 -15.30 -4.82
C ALA A 207 -25.82 -14.04 -5.67
N LEU A 208 -25.96 -14.17 -7.00
CA LEU A 208 -26.33 -13.05 -7.87
C LEU A 208 -27.73 -12.51 -7.57
N ARG A 209 -28.72 -13.41 -7.27
CA ARG A 209 -30.07 -13.01 -6.84
C ARG A 209 -30.03 -12.27 -5.50
N ALA A 210 -29.26 -12.76 -4.53
CA ALA A 210 -29.09 -12.09 -3.24
C ALA A 210 -28.46 -10.70 -3.42
N GLN A 211 -27.45 -10.58 -4.30
CA GLN A 211 -26.84 -9.29 -4.62
C GLN A 211 -27.85 -8.32 -5.27
N ALA A 212 -28.69 -8.80 -6.17
CA ALA A 212 -29.73 -7.97 -6.80
C ALA A 212 -30.72 -7.40 -5.79
N VAL A 213 -31.17 -8.23 -4.82
CA VAL A 213 -32.07 -7.80 -3.72
C VAL A 213 -31.37 -6.80 -2.79
N ALA A 214 -30.11 -7.07 -2.42
CA ALA A 214 -29.34 -6.18 -1.60
C ALA A 214 -29.12 -4.83 -2.30
N ALA A 215 -28.69 -4.82 -3.56
CA ALA A 215 -28.46 -3.60 -4.31
C ALA A 215 -29.74 -2.79 -4.50
N ARG A 216 -30.89 -3.45 -4.71
CA ARG A 216 -32.20 -2.80 -4.85
C ARG A 216 -32.62 -2.10 -3.54
N SER A 217 -32.54 -2.79 -2.43
CA SER A 217 -32.89 -2.23 -1.12
C SER A 217 -31.97 -1.08 -0.74
N TYR A 218 -30.67 -1.23 -0.95
CA TYR A 218 -29.69 -0.17 -0.75
C TYR A 218 -30.04 1.08 -1.58
N SER A 219 -30.24 0.93 -2.89
CA SER A 219 -30.54 2.05 -3.81
C SER A 219 -31.79 2.81 -3.40
N LEU A 220 -32.84 2.08 -2.99
CA LEU A 220 -34.12 2.68 -2.62
C LEU A 220 -34.03 3.42 -1.29
N SER A 221 -33.20 2.98 -0.36
CA SER A 221 -32.98 3.62 0.94
C SER A 221 -32.04 4.85 0.88
N GLU A 222 -31.29 5.04 -0.23
CA GLU A 222 -30.40 6.18 -0.40
C GLU A 222 -31.13 7.51 -0.59
N ALA A 223 -30.58 8.58 -0.04
CA ALA A 223 -30.99 9.97 -0.24
C ALA A 223 -29.78 10.89 0.00
N ARG A 224 -28.73 10.73 -0.79
CA ARG A 224 -27.41 11.27 -0.51
C ARG A 224 -27.24 12.73 -0.92
N TYR A 225 -27.87 13.15 -2.01
CA TYR A 225 -27.75 14.49 -2.58
C TYR A 225 -29.11 15.09 -2.88
N THR A 226 -29.20 16.43 -2.89
CA THR A 226 -30.44 17.13 -3.26
C THR A 226 -30.75 17.03 -4.77
N TYR A 227 -29.74 16.78 -5.59
CA TYR A 227 -29.85 16.71 -7.06
C TYR A 227 -29.71 15.27 -7.60
N ALA A 228 -29.28 14.33 -6.80
CA ALA A 228 -29.15 12.90 -7.15
C ALA A 228 -29.37 12.03 -5.93
N LYS A 229 -29.98 10.87 -6.13
CA LYS A 229 -30.28 9.93 -5.04
C LYS A 229 -29.04 9.21 -4.55
N SER A 230 -28.15 8.82 -5.47
CA SER A 230 -26.94 8.02 -5.20
C SER A 230 -25.78 8.44 -6.11
N CYS A 231 -24.66 7.71 -6.09
CA CYS A 231 -23.50 7.92 -6.94
C CYS A 231 -23.00 6.60 -7.57
N ASP A 232 -22.05 6.70 -8.50
CA ASP A 232 -21.58 5.61 -9.37
C ASP A 232 -20.28 4.93 -8.89
N THR A 233 -19.78 5.26 -7.70
CA THR A 233 -18.50 4.75 -7.16
C THR A 233 -18.70 3.91 -5.91
N GLN A 234 -17.60 3.40 -5.36
CA GLN A 234 -17.57 2.64 -4.10
C GLN A 234 -18.12 3.41 -2.88
N ASP A 235 -18.21 4.75 -2.95
CA ASP A 235 -18.88 5.53 -1.92
C ASP A 235 -20.39 5.24 -1.81
N CYS A 236 -20.97 4.67 -2.86
CA CYS A 236 -22.36 4.27 -2.96
C CYS A 236 -22.45 2.81 -3.42
N GLN A 237 -22.66 2.59 -4.72
CA GLN A 237 -22.57 1.30 -5.39
C GLN A 237 -21.88 1.51 -6.73
N VAL A 238 -20.97 0.61 -7.11
CA VAL A 238 -20.28 0.73 -8.40
C VAL A 238 -21.26 0.56 -9.55
N TYR A 239 -21.50 1.64 -10.30
CA TYR A 239 -22.41 1.68 -11.43
C TYR A 239 -21.64 1.91 -12.73
N GLY A 240 -21.63 0.92 -13.61
CA GLY A 240 -20.84 0.94 -14.85
C GLY A 240 -21.56 1.52 -16.07
N GLY A 241 -22.87 1.77 -15.99
CA GLY A 241 -23.70 1.95 -17.18
C GLY A 241 -23.89 0.64 -17.93
N ALA A 242 -24.31 0.69 -19.20
CA ALA A 242 -24.64 -0.48 -20.01
C ALA A 242 -23.48 -0.96 -20.88
N ALA A 243 -22.69 -0.04 -21.46
CA ALA A 243 -21.56 -0.36 -22.34
C ALA A 243 -20.52 0.76 -22.34
N LEU A 244 -19.33 0.46 -22.87
CA LEU A 244 -18.19 1.38 -22.93
C LEU A 244 -17.41 1.19 -24.22
N ARG A 245 -17.04 2.28 -24.92
CA ARG A 245 -16.05 2.25 -26.00
C ARG A 245 -15.09 3.43 -25.96
N SER A 246 -13.90 3.27 -26.50
CA SER A 246 -12.99 4.40 -26.72
C SER A 246 -13.53 5.33 -27.80
N VAL A 247 -13.28 6.63 -27.67
CA VAL A 247 -13.61 7.57 -28.75
C VAL A 247 -12.84 7.15 -30.02
N GLY A 248 -13.54 7.09 -31.15
CA GLY A 248 -13.02 6.62 -32.43
C GLY A 248 -13.10 5.10 -32.65
N ALA A 249 -13.42 4.30 -31.64
CA ALA A 249 -13.71 2.87 -31.85
C ALA A 249 -15.10 2.66 -32.39
N THR A 250 -15.29 1.60 -33.19
CA THR A 250 -16.59 1.23 -33.81
C THR A 250 -17.40 0.25 -32.94
N THR A 251 -16.73 -0.47 -32.01
CA THR A 251 -17.36 -1.49 -31.14
C THR A 251 -17.35 -1.05 -29.70
N ALA A 252 -18.44 -1.32 -28.99
CA ALA A 252 -18.58 -1.10 -27.57
C ALA A 252 -18.50 -2.43 -26.80
N ASN A 253 -17.80 -2.41 -25.67
CA ASN A 253 -17.79 -3.53 -24.73
C ASN A 253 -19.03 -3.46 -23.85
N LEU A 254 -19.82 -4.52 -23.85
CA LEU A 254 -21.01 -4.63 -23.01
C LEU A 254 -20.58 -4.79 -21.53
N LEU A 255 -21.21 -4.04 -20.65
CA LEU A 255 -20.95 -4.05 -19.20
C LEU A 255 -22.05 -4.76 -18.41
N GLU A 256 -23.21 -4.97 -19.02
CA GLU A 256 -24.30 -5.81 -18.53
C GLU A 256 -24.03 -7.28 -18.90
N ASP A 257 -24.58 -8.21 -18.14
CA ASP A 257 -24.41 -9.66 -18.37
C ASP A 257 -25.75 -10.40 -18.23
N PRO A 258 -26.11 -11.31 -19.17
CA PRO A 258 -27.38 -12.03 -19.15
C PRO A 258 -27.64 -12.81 -17.85
N ARG A 259 -26.61 -13.28 -17.15
CA ARG A 259 -26.74 -14.01 -15.87
C ARG A 259 -27.20 -13.08 -14.75
N THR A 260 -26.60 -11.89 -14.65
CA THR A 260 -27.02 -10.88 -13.67
C THR A 260 -28.38 -10.29 -14.05
N ASP A 261 -28.68 -10.09 -15.33
CA ASP A 261 -30.01 -9.68 -15.81
C ASP A 261 -31.09 -10.69 -15.40
N ARG A 262 -30.82 -11.99 -15.56
CA ARG A 262 -31.69 -13.06 -15.10
C ARG A 262 -31.90 -13.00 -13.58
N ALA A 263 -30.85 -12.80 -12.79
CA ALA A 263 -30.95 -12.67 -11.33
C ALA A 263 -31.82 -11.48 -10.91
N ILE A 264 -31.71 -10.34 -11.60
CA ILE A 264 -32.51 -9.13 -11.39
C ILE A 264 -33.98 -9.40 -11.70
N VAL A 265 -34.28 -10.02 -12.85
CA VAL A 265 -35.66 -10.35 -13.27
C VAL A 265 -36.31 -11.35 -12.31
N GLU A 266 -35.60 -12.42 -11.93
CA GLU A 266 -36.12 -13.45 -11.03
C GLU A 266 -36.36 -12.96 -9.59
N THR A 267 -35.79 -11.80 -9.22
CA THR A 267 -35.98 -11.15 -7.92
C THR A 267 -36.66 -9.78 -8.03
N ALA A 268 -37.32 -9.53 -9.17
CA ALA A 268 -37.92 -8.22 -9.43
C ALA A 268 -38.80 -7.74 -8.27
N GLY A 269 -38.60 -6.48 -7.86
CA GLY A 269 -39.33 -5.86 -6.75
C GLY A 269 -38.99 -6.37 -5.35
N SER A 270 -38.19 -7.43 -5.20
CA SER A 270 -37.85 -7.96 -3.86
C SER A 270 -36.93 -7.00 -3.11
N VAL A 271 -37.30 -6.66 -1.85
CA VAL A 271 -36.60 -5.71 -0.98
C VAL A 271 -36.63 -6.21 0.49
N VAL A 272 -35.74 -5.69 1.31
CA VAL A 272 -35.76 -5.92 2.77
C VAL A 272 -36.40 -4.73 3.46
N ARG A 273 -37.36 -4.98 4.37
CA ARG A 273 -38.05 -3.96 5.18
C ARG A 273 -37.82 -4.16 6.67
N ASP A 274 -37.81 -3.07 7.44
CA ASP A 274 -37.85 -3.13 8.89
C ASP A 274 -39.29 -3.37 9.43
N SER A 275 -39.42 -3.53 10.74
CA SER A 275 -40.74 -3.74 11.40
C SER A 275 -41.73 -2.59 11.22
N ARG A 276 -41.29 -1.43 10.79
CA ARG A 276 -42.13 -0.25 10.49
C ARG A 276 -42.48 -0.17 9.00
N GLY A 277 -42.00 -1.11 8.18
CA GLY A 277 -42.26 -1.15 6.75
C GLY A 277 -41.30 -0.33 5.89
N PHE A 278 -40.30 0.34 6.48
CA PHE A 278 -39.29 1.09 5.68
C PHE A 278 -38.28 0.15 5.06
N ILE A 279 -37.86 0.48 3.82
CA ILE A 279 -36.82 -0.26 3.12
C ILE A 279 -35.48 -0.04 3.84
N VAL A 280 -34.79 -1.14 4.16
CA VAL A 280 -33.55 -1.14 4.92
C VAL A 280 -32.36 -0.89 4.00
N ARG A 281 -31.41 -0.10 4.45
CA ARG A 281 -30.13 0.08 3.76
C ARG A 281 -29.26 -1.17 3.93
N THR A 282 -29.30 -2.04 2.96
CA THR A 282 -28.64 -3.33 2.90
C THR A 282 -27.19 -3.21 2.45
N GLU A 283 -26.31 -2.79 3.33
CA GLU A 283 -24.89 -2.64 3.03
C GLU A 283 -24.23 -3.99 2.71
N PHE A 284 -23.24 -3.98 1.80
CA PHE A 284 -22.48 -5.16 1.42
C PHE A 284 -21.00 -4.82 1.18
N THR A 285 -20.18 -5.84 1.20
CA THR A 285 -18.73 -5.78 1.03
C THR A 285 -18.25 -7.03 0.33
N SER A 286 -17.07 -7.00 -0.27
CA SER A 286 -16.50 -8.15 -0.97
C SER A 286 -16.36 -9.38 -0.03
N SER A 287 -15.71 -9.22 1.12
CA SER A 287 -15.60 -10.24 2.18
C SER A 287 -15.75 -9.57 3.55
N ASN A 288 -16.18 -10.31 4.54
CA ASN A 288 -16.25 -9.87 5.94
C ASN A 288 -15.27 -10.63 6.86
N GLY A 289 -14.40 -11.47 6.29
CA GLY A 289 -13.41 -12.24 7.02
C GLY A 289 -13.98 -13.43 7.81
N GLY A 290 -15.19 -13.87 7.51
CA GLY A 290 -15.87 -14.98 8.18
C GLY A 290 -16.78 -14.59 9.33
N ARG A 291 -17.06 -13.27 9.52
CA ARG A 291 -17.97 -12.76 10.53
C ARG A 291 -18.64 -11.46 10.11
N THR A 292 -19.93 -11.29 10.36
CA THR A 292 -20.63 -10.01 10.17
C THR A 292 -20.32 -9.04 11.31
N ALA A 293 -20.22 -7.74 10.98
CA ALA A 293 -19.73 -6.72 11.91
C ALA A 293 -20.65 -6.45 13.12
N GLY A 294 -21.94 -6.74 13.03
CA GLY A 294 -22.91 -6.29 14.03
C GLY A 294 -23.42 -4.87 13.76
N GLY A 295 -24.03 -4.24 14.75
CA GLY A 295 -24.64 -2.92 14.63
C GLY A 295 -26.08 -2.99 14.11
N GLN A 296 -26.37 -2.37 12.96
CA GLN A 296 -27.72 -2.42 12.38
C GLN A 296 -28.18 -3.86 12.09
N PHE A 297 -27.27 -4.74 11.70
CA PHE A 297 -27.51 -6.16 11.44
C PHE A 297 -26.81 -7.02 12.50
N PRO A 298 -27.29 -8.26 12.76
CA PRO A 298 -26.69 -9.11 13.80
C PRO A 298 -25.23 -9.47 13.51
N ALA A 299 -24.37 -9.47 14.54
CA ALA A 299 -23.05 -10.08 14.48
C ALA A 299 -23.18 -11.60 14.52
N LYS A 300 -22.70 -12.30 13.48
CA LYS A 300 -22.77 -13.75 13.33
C LYS A 300 -21.52 -14.29 12.67
N VAL A 301 -21.16 -15.54 12.99
CA VAL A 301 -20.16 -16.27 12.18
C VAL A 301 -20.72 -16.47 10.79
N ASP A 302 -19.95 -16.14 9.79
CA ASP A 302 -20.33 -16.25 8.37
C ASP A 302 -19.68 -17.48 7.73
N ASN A 303 -20.35 -18.61 7.91
CA ASN A 303 -19.91 -19.89 7.35
C ASN A 303 -19.83 -19.87 5.81
N GLY A 304 -20.61 -19.03 5.16
CA GLY A 304 -20.53 -18.84 3.71
C GLY A 304 -19.23 -18.17 3.29
N ASP A 305 -18.82 -17.10 3.99
CA ASP A 305 -17.56 -16.42 3.71
C ASP A 305 -16.35 -17.33 4.00
N ILE A 306 -16.41 -18.07 5.10
CA ILE A 306 -15.41 -19.10 5.44
C ILE A 306 -15.34 -20.17 4.36
N ALA A 307 -16.49 -20.69 3.89
CA ALA A 307 -16.54 -21.76 2.90
C ALA A 307 -16.16 -21.31 1.48
N ALA A 308 -16.37 -20.04 1.14
CA ALA A 308 -15.97 -19.48 -0.13
C ALA A 308 -14.45 -19.36 -0.27
N ASP A 309 -13.75 -19.30 0.84
CA ASP A 309 -12.30 -19.12 0.93
C ASP A 309 -11.78 -17.97 0.02
N PRO A 310 -12.29 -16.74 0.18
CA PRO A 310 -11.89 -15.64 -0.67
C PRO A 310 -10.44 -15.25 -0.43
N ALA A 311 -9.78 -14.76 -1.46
CA ALA A 311 -8.41 -14.26 -1.38
C ALA A 311 -8.23 -13.11 -0.34
N LEU A 312 -9.34 -12.47 0.06
CA LEU A 312 -9.36 -11.39 1.04
C LEU A 312 -9.66 -11.84 2.48
N GLN A 313 -9.84 -13.15 2.74
CA GLN A 313 -10.17 -13.65 4.07
C GLN A 313 -8.97 -13.64 5.02
N SER A 314 -7.76 -13.91 4.49
CA SER A 314 -6.50 -13.77 5.21
C SER A 314 -5.55 -12.89 4.40
N TRP A 315 -5.04 -11.84 5.03
CA TRP A 315 -4.18 -10.87 4.35
C TRP A 315 -3.22 -10.21 5.32
N THR A 316 -2.07 -9.79 4.78
CA THR A 316 -1.03 -9.05 5.49
C THR A 316 -0.70 -7.78 4.71
N ARG A 317 -0.44 -6.69 5.43
CA ARG A 317 0.05 -5.43 4.92
C ARG A 317 1.24 -4.99 5.75
N LEU A 318 2.30 -4.51 5.10
CA LEU A 318 3.49 -4.00 5.77
C LEU A 318 3.62 -2.50 5.55
N PHE A 319 3.92 -1.78 6.62
CA PHE A 319 4.14 -0.35 6.57
C PHE A 319 5.44 0.00 7.30
N THR A 320 6.22 0.90 6.72
CA THR A 320 7.42 1.41 7.39
C THR A 320 7.03 2.37 8.52
N ALA A 321 7.87 2.47 9.54
CA ALA A 321 7.70 3.47 10.59
C ALA A 321 7.67 4.90 10.02
N ASP A 322 8.46 5.15 8.97
CA ASP A 322 8.50 6.44 8.29
C ASP A 322 7.17 6.77 7.59
N ALA A 323 6.55 5.80 6.91
CA ALA A 323 5.22 5.96 6.30
C ALA A 323 4.15 6.31 7.35
N ILE A 324 4.18 5.64 8.52
CA ILE A 324 3.27 5.93 9.63
C ILE A 324 3.53 7.34 10.19
N GLN A 325 4.78 7.72 10.39
CA GLN A 325 5.16 9.06 10.87
C GLN A 325 4.77 10.16 9.87
N LYS A 326 4.90 9.91 8.58
CA LYS A 326 4.50 10.82 7.52
C LYS A 326 2.98 10.99 7.46
N LYS A 327 2.22 9.92 7.66
CA LYS A 327 0.75 9.94 7.69
C LYS A 327 0.22 10.65 8.94
N TYR A 328 0.90 10.49 10.09
CA TYR A 328 0.50 11.07 11.38
C TYR A 328 1.65 11.91 11.97
N PRO A 329 1.99 13.06 11.40
CA PRO A 329 3.20 13.82 11.77
C PRO A 329 3.20 14.34 13.21
N SER A 330 2.05 14.46 13.84
CA SER A 330 1.91 14.92 15.24
C SER A 330 2.48 13.93 16.27
N ILE A 331 2.72 12.66 15.89
CA ILE A 331 3.28 11.68 16.82
C ILE A 331 4.80 11.83 17.00
N GLY A 332 5.50 12.45 16.06
CA GLY A 332 6.97 12.44 16.03
C GLY A 332 7.52 11.06 15.63
N VAL A 333 8.53 10.56 16.32
CA VAL A 333 9.08 9.21 16.05
C VAL A 333 8.14 8.15 16.61
N LEU A 334 7.78 7.16 15.78
CA LEU A 334 6.90 6.07 16.16
C LEU A 334 7.46 5.23 17.30
N LEU A 335 6.65 4.93 18.31
CA LEU A 335 7.01 4.07 19.45
C LEU A 335 6.17 2.79 19.48
N SER A 336 4.86 2.88 19.21
CA SER A 336 3.97 1.73 19.20
C SER A 336 2.72 1.99 18.38
N VAL A 337 2.13 0.91 17.87
CA VAL A 337 0.78 0.86 17.33
C VAL A 337 0.05 -0.25 18.06
N THR A 338 -1.14 0.01 18.58
CA THR A 338 -1.93 -0.97 19.32
C THR A 338 -3.38 -0.93 18.86
N THR A 339 -3.98 -2.10 18.70
CA THR A 339 -5.36 -2.26 18.28
C THR A 339 -6.25 -2.64 19.46
N GLN A 340 -7.45 -2.08 19.53
CA GLN A 340 -8.52 -2.50 20.43
C GLN A 340 -9.63 -3.14 19.60
N HIS A 341 -10.21 -4.22 20.10
CA HIS A 341 -11.25 -4.99 19.43
C HIS A 341 -12.60 -4.92 20.17
N ASP A 342 -13.68 -5.29 19.49
CA ASP A 342 -15.04 -5.23 20.03
C ASP A 342 -15.38 -6.35 21.02
N GLY A 343 -14.52 -7.33 21.18
CA GLY A 343 -14.72 -8.44 22.12
C GLY A 343 -15.69 -9.52 21.64
N LEU A 344 -16.14 -9.47 20.39
CA LEU A 344 -17.15 -10.39 19.86
C LEU A 344 -16.60 -11.73 19.37
N GLY A 345 -15.34 -12.05 19.70
CA GLY A 345 -14.69 -13.33 19.39
C GLY A 345 -14.08 -13.39 17.99
N GLY A 346 -13.64 -14.59 17.58
CA GLY A 346 -12.84 -14.81 16.37
C GLY A 346 -11.34 -14.64 16.63
N GLU A 347 -10.52 -14.67 15.58
CA GLU A 347 -9.07 -14.73 15.68
C GLU A 347 -8.46 -13.55 16.46
N TRP A 348 -8.95 -12.32 16.22
CA TRP A 348 -8.46 -11.11 16.90
C TRP A 348 -9.41 -10.62 18.00
N ASN A 349 -10.30 -11.49 18.52
CA ASN A 349 -11.36 -11.12 19.45
C ASN A 349 -12.29 -10.02 18.89
N GLY A 350 -12.60 -10.06 17.61
CA GLY A 350 -13.55 -9.19 16.94
C GLY A 350 -12.94 -8.14 16.00
N TYR A 351 -13.76 -7.19 15.57
CA TYR A 351 -13.32 -6.09 14.72
C TYR A 351 -12.49 -5.06 15.50
N ALA A 352 -11.52 -4.46 14.81
CA ALA A 352 -10.78 -3.32 15.35
C ALA A 352 -11.72 -2.13 15.58
N THR A 353 -11.90 -1.73 16.83
CA THR A 353 -12.71 -0.57 17.23
C THR A 353 -11.88 0.70 17.20
N SER A 354 -10.62 0.62 17.65
CA SER A 354 -9.69 1.73 17.58
C SER A 354 -8.25 1.24 17.41
N VAL A 355 -7.44 2.09 16.77
CA VAL A 355 -5.98 1.92 16.66
C VAL A 355 -5.33 3.14 17.29
N THR A 356 -4.46 2.91 18.24
CA THR A 356 -3.69 3.94 18.94
C THR A 356 -2.24 3.92 18.46
N ILE A 357 -1.81 5.01 17.84
CA ILE A 357 -0.46 5.23 17.30
C ILE A 357 0.26 6.17 18.24
N THR A 358 1.27 5.69 18.96
CA THR A 358 2.02 6.47 19.94
C THR A 358 3.43 6.75 19.44
N GLY A 359 3.84 7.98 19.57
CA GLY A 359 5.19 8.40 19.23
C GLY A 359 5.78 9.36 20.27
N THR A 360 6.99 9.84 19.98
CA THR A 360 7.78 10.68 20.91
C THR A 360 7.20 12.06 21.17
N ALA A 361 6.35 12.57 20.29
CA ALA A 361 5.76 13.90 20.37
C ALA A 361 4.28 13.87 20.77
N GLY A 362 3.61 12.70 20.65
CA GLY A 362 2.20 12.59 20.98
C GLY A 362 1.60 11.24 20.60
N THR A 363 0.27 11.18 20.69
CA THR A 363 -0.52 9.99 20.40
C THR A 363 -1.69 10.39 19.49
N VAL A 364 -1.97 9.57 18.49
CA VAL A 364 -3.15 9.67 17.61
C VAL A 364 -3.96 8.40 17.77
N THR A 365 -5.26 8.54 17.99
CA THR A 365 -6.21 7.42 18.00
C THR A 365 -7.13 7.54 16.80
N ARG A 366 -7.28 6.46 16.05
CA ARG A 366 -8.19 6.33 14.91
C ARG A 366 -9.24 5.27 15.23
N SER A 367 -10.47 5.46 14.78
CA SER A 367 -11.39 4.32 14.76
C SER A 367 -10.84 3.24 13.84
N GLY A 368 -11.13 1.96 14.13
CA GLY A 368 -10.66 0.85 13.29
C GLY A 368 -11.09 1.00 11.83
N TRP A 369 -12.29 1.54 11.59
CA TRP A 369 -12.79 1.86 10.26
C TRP A 369 -11.99 2.97 9.56
N ASN A 370 -11.68 4.06 10.28
CA ASN A 370 -10.89 5.17 9.70
C ASN A 370 -9.44 4.75 9.44
N PHE A 371 -8.85 3.95 10.35
CA PHE A 371 -7.51 3.41 10.12
C PHE A 371 -7.48 2.49 8.89
N ARG A 372 -8.50 1.65 8.72
CA ARG A 372 -8.69 0.87 7.49
C ARG A 372 -8.65 1.77 6.25
N GLY A 373 -9.41 2.86 6.24
CA GLY A 373 -9.44 3.81 5.11
C GLY A 373 -8.13 4.56 4.91
N ASP A 374 -7.46 4.96 5.99
CA ASP A 374 -6.17 5.65 5.94
C ASP A 374 -5.08 4.82 5.24
N TRP A 375 -5.17 3.49 5.33
CA TRP A 375 -4.17 2.54 4.86
C TRP A 375 -4.67 1.57 3.79
N ASP A 376 -5.87 1.78 3.27
CA ASP A 376 -6.51 0.94 2.25
C ASP A 376 -6.50 -0.55 2.61
N LEU A 377 -6.84 -0.85 3.88
CA LEU A 377 -6.91 -2.23 4.35
C LEU A 377 -8.19 -2.89 3.84
N ASN A 378 -8.15 -4.21 3.65
CA ASN A 378 -9.25 -4.96 3.06
C ASN A 378 -10.52 -4.95 3.91
N ALA A 379 -10.39 -5.05 5.24
CA ALA A 379 -11.50 -5.10 6.19
C ALA A 379 -11.10 -4.44 7.52
N PRO A 380 -12.04 -4.07 8.41
CA PRO A 380 -11.72 -3.62 9.76
C PRO A 380 -11.42 -4.78 10.74
N TRP A 381 -11.24 -6.00 10.25
CA TRP A 381 -10.84 -7.17 11.03
C TRP A 381 -9.35 -7.40 10.83
N TYR A 382 -8.53 -6.87 11.70
CA TYR A 382 -7.08 -6.97 11.66
C TYR A 382 -6.47 -6.76 13.05
N GLU A 383 -5.24 -7.23 13.21
CA GLU A 383 -4.35 -6.89 14.33
C GLU A 383 -3.14 -6.13 13.79
N THR A 384 -2.56 -5.28 14.63
CA THR A 384 -1.32 -4.57 14.31
C THR A 384 -0.14 -5.20 15.05
N THR A 385 0.78 -5.79 14.32
CA THR A 385 1.96 -6.44 14.91
C THR A 385 3.21 -5.65 14.52
N PRO A 386 3.97 -5.10 15.48
CA PRO A 386 5.22 -4.44 15.17
C PRO A 386 6.28 -5.47 14.73
N VAL A 387 6.82 -5.29 13.53
CA VAL A 387 8.00 -6.03 13.05
C VAL A 387 9.22 -5.15 13.32
N PHE A 388 9.84 -5.31 14.46
CA PHE A 388 11.10 -4.61 14.75
C PHE A 388 12.26 -5.34 14.08
N ALA A 389 13.20 -4.58 13.50
CA ALA A 389 14.52 -5.12 13.24
C ALA A 389 15.06 -5.63 14.58
N SER A 390 15.32 -6.93 14.67
CA SER A 390 16.03 -7.45 15.84
C SER A 390 17.34 -6.68 15.91
N GLU A 391 17.56 -5.88 16.97
CA GLU A 391 18.88 -5.41 17.30
C GLU A 391 19.71 -6.64 17.73
N SER A 392 20.15 -7.42 16.75
CA SER A 392 21.09 -8.49 17.04
C SER A 392 22.40 -7.82 17.36
N ASN A 393 22.94 -8.10 18.56
CA ASN A 393 24.35 -7.81 18.88
C ASN A 393 25.32 -8.65 18.02
N ALA A 394 24.83 -9.36 17.02
CA ALA A 394 25.61 -10.15 16.09
C ALA A 394 26.38 -9.23 15.14
N ALA A 395 27.58 -9.65 14.77
CA ALA A 395 28.39 -8.94 13.79
C ALA A 395 27.60 -8.65 12.50
N PRO A 396 27.78 -7.47 11.88
CA PRO A 396 27.07 -7.14 10.66
C PRO A 396 27.43 -8.13 9.56
N VAL A 397 26.40 -8.57 8.83
CA VAL A 397 26.58 -9.39 7.63
C VAL A 397 27.30 -8.58 6.57
N GLY A 398 28.14 -9.21 5.77
CA GLY A 398 28.82 -8.59 4.64
C GLY A 398 27.86 -7.99 3.61
N SER A 399 28.40 -7.38 2.57
CA SER A 399 27.58 -6.81 1.49
C SER A 399 26.71 -7.90 0.86
N ILE A 400 25.42 -7.61 0.67
CA ILE A 400 24.44 -8.51 0.06
C ILE A 400 23.99 -7.91 -1.26
N LEU A 401 23.92 -8.71 -2.32
CA LEU A 401 23.29 -8.35 -3.59
C LEU A 401 22.06 -9.23 -3.79
N TYR A 402 20.90 -8.60 -3.92
CA TYR A 402 19.66 -9.25 -4.35
C TYR A 402 19.45 -9.02 -5.85
N ILE A 403 19.23 -10.10 -6.59
CA ILE A 403 18.90 -10.08 -8.02
C ILE A 403 17.56 -10.78 -8.21
N GLY A 404 16.56 -10.07 -8.74
CA GLY A 404 15.22 -10.61 -8.92
C GLY A 404 14.57 -10.19 -10.24
N ASP A 405 13.46 -10.87 -10.54
CA ASP A 405 12.56 -10.60 -11.66
C ASP A 405 11.34 -9.76 -11.25
N SER A 406 10.21 -9.89 -11.96
CA SER A 406 8.94 -9.20 -11.64
C SER A 406 8.39 -9.54 -10.26
N VAL A 407 8.63 -10.74 -9.76
CA VAL A 407 8.21 -11.15 -8.41
C VAL A 407 9.02 -10.36 -7.37
N GLY A 408 10.33 -10.27 -7.54
CA GLY A 408 11.17 -9.40 -6.73
C GLY A 408 10.78 -7.93 -6.85
N GLU A 409 10.56 -7.42 -8.08
CA GLU A 409 10.15 -6.03 -8.30
C GLU A 409 8.86 -5.68 -7.53
N SER A 410 7.90 -6.59 -7.51
CA SER A 410 6.61 -6.41 -6.85
C SER A 410 6.69 -6.25 -5.32
N ILE A 411 7.78 -6.70 -4.69
CA ILE A 411 7.96 -6.67 -3.23
C ILE A 411 8.91 -5.57 -2.75
N ALA A 412 9.33 -4.64 -3.61
CA ALA A 412 10.36 -3.67 -3.27
C ALA A 412 10.05 -2.85 -2.01
N SER A 413 8.79 -2.43 -1.82
CA SER A 413 8.33 -1.68 -0.64
C SER A 413 8.32 -2.52 0.63
N GLU A 414 7.83 -3.76 0.56
CA GLU A 414 7.79 -4.72 1.66
C GLU A 414 9.21 -5.14 2.05
N PHE A 415 10.07 -5.33 1.07
CA PHE A 415 11.48 -5.64 1.26
C PHE A 415 12.20 -4.51 2.01
N GLU A 416 11.99 -3.26 1.60
CA GLU A 416 12.52 -2.08 2.29
C GLU A 416 11.98 -1.98 3.74
N ALA A 417 10.74 -2.36 3.96
CA ALA A 417 10.12 -2.30 5.28
C ALA A 417 10.67 -3.35 6.26
N VAL A 418 11.00 -4.56 5.79
CA VAL A 418 11.25 -5.72 6.66
C VAL A 418 12.68 -6.24 6.57
N VAL A 419 13.26 -6.30 5.37
CA VAL A 419 14.59 -6.91 5.14
C VAL A 419 15.70 -5.88 5.30
N THR A 420 15.58 -4.73 4.63
CA THR A 420 16.62 -3.68 4.63
C THR A 420 16.99 -3.18 6.02
N PRO A 421 16.07 -2.99 7.00
CA PRO A 421 16.46 -2.54 8.33
C PRO A 421 17.36 -3.51 9.11
N ALA A 422 17.26 -4.82 8.81
CA ALA A 422 18.07 -5.85 9.43
C ALA A 422 19.37 -6.14 8.67
N TYR A 423 19.38 -5.86 7.38
CA TYR A 423 20.49 -6.10 6.46
C TYR A 423 20.79 -4.84 5.65
N PRO A 424 21.28 -3.75 6.28
CA PRO A 424 21.41 -2.43 5.63
C PRO A 424 22.51 -2.36 4.58
N SER A 425 23.36 -3.38 4.46
CA SER A 425 24.41 -3.48 3.44
C SER A 425 23.91 -4.14 2.13
N MET A 426 22.59 -4.17 1.89
CA MET A 426 21.99 -4.82 0.74
C MET A 426 21.86 -3.87 -0.45
N THR A 427 22.25 -4.37 -1.63
CA THR A 427 21.97 -3.77 -2.94
C THR A 427 20.84 -4.55 -3.58
N TYR A 428 19.76 -3.88 -3.95
CA TYR A 428 18.54 -4.48 -4.51
C TYR A 428 18.45 -4.20 -6.00
N GLN A 429 18.39 -5.26 -6.83
CA GLN A 429 18.30 -5.20 -8.28
C GLN A 429 17.18 -6.12 -8.76
N SER A 430 16.05 -5.57 -9.16
CA SER A 430 14.91 -6.35 -9.61
C SER A 430 14.14 -5.62 -10.69
N CYS A 431 13.71 -6.33 -11.73
CA CYS A 431 12.86 -5.78 -12.78
C CYS A 431 12.05 -6.86 -13.50
N ALA A 432 10.90 -6.47 -14.05
CA ALA A 432 10.04 -7.36 -14.82
C ALA A 432 10.76 -7.95 -16.04
N GLY A 433 10.59 -9.27 -16.25
CA GLY A 433 11.11 -9.98 -17.41
C GLY A 433 12.54 -10.48 -17.29
N ARG A 434 13.30 -10.05 -16.28
CA ARG A 434 14.69 -10.49 -16.11
C ARG A 434 14.79 -12.01 -16.00
N GLY A 435 15.61 -12.62 -16.83
CA GLY A 435 16.00 -14.01 -16.72
C GLY A 435 17.36 -14.19 -16.04
N MET A 436 17.75 -15.46 -15.82
CA MET A 436 19.04 -15.84 -15.24
C MET A 436 20.19 -15.38 -16.14
N ALA A 437 20.10 -15.71 -17.45
CA ALA A 437 21.03 -15.30 -18.49
C ALA A 437 20.27 -15.11 -19.81
N GLY A 438 20.65 -14.08 -20.59
CA GLY A 438 20.13 -13.82 -21.94
C GLY A 438 18.77 -13.14 -22.03
N ALA A 439 18.12 -12.82 -20.92
CA ALA A 439 16.88 -12.04 -20.89
C ALA A 439 17.01 -10.84 -19.95
N ASP A 440 17.07 -9.65 -20.54
CA ASP A 440 17.10 -8.36 -19.85
C ASP A 440 15.73 -7.95 -19.32
N CYS A 441 15.60 -6.77 -18.74
CA CYS A 441 14.31 -6.24 -18.30
C CYS A 441 13.34 -6.02 -19.49
N LEU A 442 12.05 -6.29 -19.30
CA LEU A 442 11.02 -6.03 -20.32
C LEU A 442 10.81 -4.55 -20.61
N PHE A 443 11.09 -3.69 -19.64
CA PHE A 443 10.90 -2.25 -19.74
C PHE A 443 12.18 -1.55 -19.30
N THR A 444 12.46 -0.39 -19.88
CA THR A 444 13.57 0.45 -19.45
C THR A 444 13.39 0.83 -17.98
N VAL A 445 14.36 0.48 -17.17
CA VAL A 445 14.37 0.78 -15.72
C VAL A 445 15.15 2.05 -15.42
N ALA A 446 14.70 2.77 -14.40
CA ALA A 446 15.41 3.95 -13.91
C ALA A 446 16.55 3.54 -12.95
N ALA A 447 17.65 4.29 -12.97
CA ALA A 447 18.71 4.08 -11.98
C ALA A 447 18.13 4.15 -10.53
N PRO A 448 18.61 3.34 -9.60
CA PRO A 448 19.84 2.53 -9.65
C PRO A 448 19.67 1.10 -10.24
N GLN A 449 18.51 0.76 -10.79
CA GLN A 449 18.30 -0.54 -11.42
C GLN A 449 19.10 -0.66 -12.73
N LEU A 450 19.63 -1.86 -13.01
CA LEU A 450 20.36 -2.16 -14.23
C LEU A 450 19.45 -2.90 -15.21
N ASP A 451 19.43 -2.46 -16.45
CA ASP A 451 18.72 -3.10 -17.57
C ASP A 451 19.61 -4.19 -18.17
N LEU A 452 19.79 -5.27 -17.42
CA LEU A 452 20.65 -6.42 -17.75
C LEU A 452 20.01 -7.70 -17.23
N ASP A 453 20.34 -8.84 -17.82
CA ASP A 453 20.01 -10.15 -17.24
C ASP A 453 20.70 -10.36 -15.88
N GLY A 454 20.38 -11.47 -15.20
CA GLY A 454 20.92 -11.74 -13.87
C GLY A 454 22.44 -11.86 -13.84
N VAL A 455 23.03 -12.53 -14.84
CA VAL A 455 24.49 -12.70 -15.00
C VAL A 455 25.15 -11.34 -15.30
N GLY A 456 24.52 -10.52 -16.14
CA GLY A 456 24.96 -9.17 -16.43
C GLY A 456 24.99 -8.28 -15.19
N VAL A 457 23.94 -8.32 -14.36
CA VAL A 457 23.92 -7.62 -13.07
C VAL A 457 25.04 -8.09 -12.15
N ALA A 458 25.21 -9.41 -12.03
CA ALA A 458 26.27 -9.99 -11.20
C ALA A 458 27.69 -9.57 -11.68
N ASN A 459 27.87 -9.39 -12.98
CA ASN A 459 29.13 -8.91 -13.56
C ASN A 459 29.34 -7.40 -13.36
N ALA A 460 28.31 -6.61 -13.55
CA ALA A 460 28.40 -5.14 -13.53
C ALA A 460 28.64 -4.55 -12.14
N LEU A 461 28.16 -5.23 -11.08
CA LEU A 461 28.24 -4.72 -9.71
C LEU A 461 29.49 -5.26 -8.97
N PRO A 462 29.99 -4.54 -7.94
CA PRO A 462 31.04 -5.03 -7.07
C PRO A 462 30.70 -6.39 -6.45
N ALA A 463 31.71 -7.23 -6.25
CA ALA A 463 31.52 -8.54 -5.63
C ALA A 463 30.85 -8.44 -4.25
N PRO A 464 29.65 -9.00 -4.03
CA PRO A 464 29.05 -9.06 -2.72
C PRO A 464 29.65 -10.19 -1.87
N ALA A 465 29.50 -10.12 -0.56
CA ALA A 465 29.82 -11.26 0.31
C ALA A 465 28.74 -12.35 0.18
N VAL A 466 27.50 -11.93 -0.03
CA VAL A 466 26.32 -12.80 -0.22
C VAL A 466 25.57 -12.36 -1.49
N ALA A 467 25.20 -13.31 -2.35
CA ALA A 467 24.27 -13.08 -3.46
C ALA A 467 22.96 -13.82 -3.22
N ILE A 468 21.82 -13.12 -3.38
CA ILE A 468 20.48 -13.74 -3.37
C ILE A 468 19.95 -13.62 -4.79
N VAL A 469 19.61 -14.72 -5.41
CA VAL A 469 19.13 -14.81 -6.80
C VAL A 469 17.72 -15.37 -6.78
N GLN A 470 16.75 -14.52 -7.09
CA GLN A 470 15.33 -14.84 -7.21
C GLN A 470 14.94 -14.71 -8.69
N LEU A 471 15.38 -15.66 -9.49
CA LEU A 471 15.16 -15.74 -10.94
C LEU A 471 14.73 -17.15 -11.32
N GLY A 472 14.14 -17.30 -12.50
CA GLY A 472 13.72 -18.60 -13.04
C GLY A 472 12.31 -18.61 -13.61
N TYR A 473 11.47 -17.64 -13.27
CA TYR A 473 10.12 -17.58 -13.81
C TYR A 473 10.09 -17.19 -15.30
N ASN A 474 11.11 -16.47 -15.77
CA ASN A 474 11.23 -16.02 -17.16
C ASN A 474 12.10 -16.96 -18.03
N ASP A 475 12.85 -17.85 -17.42
CA ASP A 475 13.80 -18.76 -18.09
C ASP A 475 13.11 -20.01 -18.67
N ASP A 476 13.65 -20.57 -19.75
CA ASP A 476 13.20 -21.87 -20.26
C ASP A 476 13.69 -22.98 -19.32
N PRO A 477 12.80 -23.80 -18.74
CA PRO A 477 13.22 -24.90 -17.87
C PRO A 477 14.24 -25.87 -18.50
N ASN A 478 14.26 -26.00 -19.84
CA ASN A 478 15.23 -26.87 -20.53
C ASN A 478 16.61 -26.21 -20.64
N ALA A 479 16.71 -24.88 -20.72
CA ALA A 479 17.96 -24.13 -20.74
C ALA A 479 18.46 -23.79 -19.33
N PHE A 480 17.57 -23.76 -18.33
CA PHE A 480 17.81 -23.26 -16.99
C PHE A 480 19.05 -23.83 -16.32
N SER A 481 19.35 -25.11 -16.51
CA SER A 481 20.53 -25.74 -15.89
C SER A 481 21.84 -25.13 -16.38
N ALA A 482 21.92 -24.77 -17.68
CA ALA A 482 23.11 -24.13 -18.25
C ALA A 482 23.24 -22.66 -17.77
N GLU A 483 22.14 -21.93 -17.75
CA GLU A 483 22.07 -20.55 -17.26
C GLU A 483 22.40 -20.47 -15.76
N LEU A 484 21.92 -21.40 -14.95
CA LEU A 484 22.26 -21.54 -13.54
C LEU A 484 23.76 -21.76 -13.34
N GLN A 485 24.40 -22.64 -14.13
CA GLN A 485 25.84 -22.86 -14.07
C GLN A 485 26.64 -21.62 -14.44
N GLN A 486 26.17 -20.84 -15.41
CA GLN A 486 26.78 -19.57 -15.77
C GLN A 486 26.70 -18.55 -14.60
N MET A 487 25.55 -18.43 -13.93
CA MET A 487 25.37 -17.59 -12.74
C MET A 487 26.29 -18.04 -11.59
N ILE A 488 26.31 -19.33 -11.28
CA ILE A 488 27.18 -19.90 -10.23
C ILE A 488 28.64 -19.63 -10.54
N SER A 489 29.08 -19.88 -11.77
CA SER A 489 30.45 -19.63 -12.22
C SER A 489 30.83 -18.15 -12.08
N THR A 490 29.92 -17.24 -12.49
CA THR A 490 30.11 -15.80 -12.37
C THR A 490 30.28 -15.36 -10.91
N LEU A 491 29.38 -15.78 -10.02
CA LEU A 491 29.44 -15.42 -8.60
C LEU A 491 30.66 -16.05 -7.90
N THR A 492 31.01 -17.29 -8.25
CA THR A 492 32.18 -17.98 -7.70
C THR A 492 33.48 -17.34 -8.15
N SER A 493 33.61 -16.93 -9.42
CA SER A 493 34.79 -16.23 -9.94
C SER A 493 35.03 -14.88 -9.23
N LYS A 494 33.97 -14.27 -8.72
CA LYS A 494 34.00 -13.05 -7.89
C LYS A 494 34.24 -13.32 -6.40
N ALA A 495 34.49 -14.55 -6.02
CA ALA A 495 34.70 -14.97 -4.62
C ALA A 495 33.52 -14.66 -3.68
N VAL A 496 32.28 -14.72 -4.20
CA VAL A 496 31.08 -14.63 -3.38
C VAL A 496 31.05 -15.81 -2.40
N GLN A 497 30.95 -15.50 -1.10
CA GLN A 497 31.11 -16.52 -0.04
C GLN A 497 29.85 -17.34 0.18
N ARG A 498 28.67 -16.75 -0.03
CA ARG A 498 27.38 -17.42 0.07
C ARG A 498 26.50 -17.04 -1.12
N ILE A 499 26.02 -18.03 -1.84
CA ILE A 499 25.07 -17.88 -2.93
C ILE A 499 23.72 -18.46 -2.46
N ILE A 500 22.66 -17.72 -2.58
CA ILE A 500 21.33 -18.12 -2.15
C ILE A 500 20.41 -18.06 -3.37
N PHE A 501 19.80 -19.16 -3.72
CA PHE A 501 18.75 -19.18 -4.73
C PHE A 501 17.38 -19.29 -4.06
N VAL A 502 16.41 -18.52 -4.55
CA VAL A 502 15.01 -18.65 -4.15
C VAL A 502 14.33 -19.50 -5.22
N ASN A 503 13.77 -20.64 -4.84
CA ASN A 503 13.09 -21.50 -5.80
C ASN A 503 11.71 -20.99 -6.19
N MET A 504 11.17 -21.50 -7.29
CA MET A 504 9.91 -21.06 -7.87
C MET A 504 8.75 -21.89 -7.35
N SER A 505 7.59 -21.27 -7.13
CA SER A 505 6.35 -21.99 -6.84
C SER A 505 5.94 -22.85 -8.05
N THR A 506 5.74 -24.12 -7.84
CA THR A 506 5.23 -25.05 -8.86
C THR A 506 3.72 -24.94 -9.06
N ARG A 507 3.06 -24.08 -8.31
CA ARG A 507 1.67 -23.68 -8.57
C ARG A 507 1.53 -22.91 -9.88
N ALA A 508 2.56 -22.14 -10.24
CA ALA A 508 2.62 -21.49 -11.55
C ALA A 508 2.65 -22.54 -12.67
N THR A 509 1.75 -22.37 -13.64
CA THR A 509 1.52 -23.38 -14.70
C THR A 509 2.03 -22.97 -16.07
N THR A 510 2.63 -21.78 -16.17
CA THR A 510 3.18 -21.27 -17.43
C THR A 510 4.32 -22.11 -17.97
N ARG A 511 5.12 -22.72 -17.08
CA ARG A 511 6.27 -23.58 -17.41
C ARG A 511 6.40 -24.68 -16.38
N ASN A 512 7.24 -25.68 -16.66
CA ASN A 512 7.52 -26.75 -15.70
C ASN A 512 8.64 -26.35 -14.72
N TYR A 513 8.31 -25.51 -13.75
CA TYR A 513 9.27 -25.03 -12.75
C TYR A 513 9.82 -26.11 -11.82
N ALA A 514 9.21 -27.28 -11.77
CA ALA A 514 9.76 -28.40 -11.03
C ALA A 514 11.13 -28.85 -11.60
N VAL A 515 11.34 -28.76 -12.91
CA VAL A 515 12.64 -29.05 -13.56
C VAL A 515 13.69 -28.02 -13.12
N SER A 516 13.36 -26.75 -13.15
CA SER A 516 14.25 -25.67 -12.70
C SER A 516 14.59 -25.79 -11.20
N ASN A 517 13.59 -26.11 -10.37
CA ASN A 517 13.80 -26.31 -8.93
C ASN A 517 14.70 -27.54 -8.66
N ALA A 518 14.58 -28.61 -9.43
CA ALA A 518 15.46 -29.77 -9.32
C ALA A 518 16.93 -29.43 -9.66
N ALA A 519 17.15 -28.56 -10.66
CA ALA A 519 18.48 -28.06 -10.98
C ALA A 519 19.09 -27.23 -9.84
N LEU A 520 18.28 -26.35 -9.20
CA LEU A 520 18.70 -25.60 -8.02
C LEU A 520 19.10 -26.52 -6.85
N GLN A 521 18.30 -27.54 -6.58
CA GLN A 521 18.59 -28.51 -5.50
C GLN A 521 19.87 -29.31 -5.81
N ALA A 522 20.07 -29.76 -7.05
CA ALA A 522 21.29 -30.42 -7.46
C ALA A 522 22.53 -29.54 -7.30
N ALA A 523 22.44 -28.26 -7.65
CA ALA A 523 23.52 -27.31 -7.48
C ALA A 523 23.87 -27.07 -5.99
N ALA A 524 22.87 -26.98 -5.12
CA ALA A 524 23.09 -26.84 -3.68
C ALA A 524 23.69 -28.12 -3.05
N ALA A 525 23.27 -29.30 -3.50
CA ALA A 525 23.86 -30.56 -3.04
C ALA A 525 25.34 -30.72 -3.45
N ALA A 526 25.71 -30.15 -4.60
CA ALA A 526 27.08 -30.20 -5.12
C ALA A 526 28.01 -29.15 -4.52
N ASN A 527 27.46 -28.06 -3.97
CA ASN A 527 28.25 -26.93 -3.48
C ASN A 527 27.73 -26.40 -2.12
N PRO A 528 28.44 -26.60 -1.00
CA PRO A 528 28.02 -26.19 0.32
C PRO A 528 27.95 -24.66 0.52
N SER A 529 28.51 -23.87 -0.41
CA SER A 529 28.34 -22.41 -0.40
C SER A 529 27.01 -21.96 -0.97
N ILE A 530 26.21 -22.87 -1.57
CA ILE A 530 24.89 -22.58 -2.10
C ILE A 530 23.82 -22.98 -1.09
N SER A 531 22.83 -22.13 -0.90
CA SER A 531 21.64 -22.36 -0.08
C SER A 531 20.39 -22.15 -0.93
N ILE A 532 19.33 -22.89 -0.63
CA ILE A 532 18.02 -22.68 -1.26
C ILE A 532 17.05 -22.10 -0.23
N PHE A 533 16.41 -21.00 -0.58
CA PHE A 533 15.22 -20.53 0.11
C PHE A 533 14.00 -21.14 -0.54
N ASP A 534 13.38 -22.09 0.15
CA ASP A 534 12.34 -22.95 -0.40
C ASP A 534 10.96 -22.27 -0.37
N TRP A 535 10.77 -21.28 -1.25
CA TRP A 535 9.50 -20.61 -1.45
C TRP A 535 8.42 -21.56 -1.99
N ASN A 536 8.79 -22.54 -2.80
CA ASN A 536 7.84 -23.53 -3.30
C ASN A 536 7.12 -24.27 -2.16
N THR A 537 7.87 -24.80 -1.21
CA THR A 537 7.28 -25.48 -0.05
C THR A 537 6.53 -24.50 0.86
N ALA A 538 7.09 -23.32 1.12
CA ALA A 538 6.46 -22.33 1.97
C ALA A 538 5.11 -21.83 1.42
N SER A 539 4.98 -21.70 0.09
CA SER A 539 3.78 -21.20 -0.59
C SER A 539 2.79 -22.29 -1.06
N SER A 540 3.13 -23.56 -0.92
CA SER A 540 2.33 -24.69 -1.45
C SER A 540 1.09 -25.04 -0.63
N PRO A 541 1.10 -25.03 0.73
CA PRO A 541 -0.07 -25.42 1.53
C PRO A 541 -1.28 -24.51 1.30
N GLN A 542 -2.48 -25.01 1.57
CA GLN A 542 -3.63 -24.14 1.80
C GLN A 542 -3.53 -23.56 3.22
N PRO A 543 -3.80 -22.26 3.43
CA PRO A 543 -4.39 -21.25 2.52
C PRO A 543 -3.38 -20.41 1.70
N GLN A 544 -2.09 -20.75 1.67
CA GLN A 544 -1.02 -19.92 1.07
C GLN A 544 -1.17 -19.68 -0.44
N TRP A 545 -2.01 -20.45 -1.15
CA TRP A 545 -2.35 -20.17 -2.53
C TRP A 545 -2.96 -18.77 -2.74
N ARG A 546 -3.49 -18.12 -1.69
CA ARG A 546 -3.99 -16.75 -1.70
C ARG A 546 -2.88 -15.70 -1.83
N TRP A 547 -1.64 -16.11 -1.64
CA TRP A 547 -0.50 -15.22 -1.82
C TRP A 547 -0.22 -14.92 -3.30
N PHE A 548 -0.85 -15.67 -4.21
CA PHE A 548 -0.67 -15.48 -5.64
C PHE A 548 -1.86 -14.75 -6.26
N ASP A 549 -1.56 -13.90 -7.24
CA ASP A 549 -2.58 -13.27 -8.07
C ASP A 549 -3.04 -14.27 -9.14
N ASN A 550 -4.34 -14.55 -9.16
CA ASN A 550 -4.99 -15.41 -10.15
C ASN A 550 -5.80 -14.61 -11.18
N THR A 551 -5.69 -13.28 -11.18
CA THR A 551 -6.33 -12.45 -12.17
C THR A 551 -5.74 -12.66 -13.56
N SER A 552 -6.42 -12.18 -14.59
CA SER A 552 -6.21 -12.49 -16.00
C SER A 552 -4.80 -12.26 -16.56
N LEU A 553 -3.90 -11.69 -15.81
CA LEU A 553 -2.55 -11.36 -16.29
C LEU A 553 -1.50 -12.45 -16.02
N CYS A 554 -1.71 -13.38 -15.08
CA CYS A 554 -0.72 -14.46 -14.93
C CYS A 554 -0.99 -15.55 -13.86
N CYS A 555 -1.39 -16.65 -14.26
CA CYS A 555 -0.84 -18.00 -14.07
C CYS A 555 -0.18 -18.33 -12.73
N TRP A 556 -0.54 -17.76 -11.58
CA TRP A 556 0.02 -18.07 -10.27
C TRP A 556 1.54 -17.82 -10.13
N VAL A 557 2.10 -16.88 -10.92
CA VAL A 557 3.49 -16.42 -10.81
C VAL A 557 3.56 -15.19 -9.91
N HIS A 558 2.77 -14.16 -10.23
CA HIS A 558 2.81 -12.90 -9.49
C HIS A 558 2.11 -13.00 -8.13
N LEU A 559 2.56 -12.17 -7.20
CA LEU A 559 2.08 -12.19 -5.83
C LEU A 559 0.91 -11.20 -5.65
N SER A 560 -0.12 -11.63 -4.93
CA SER A 560 -1.10 -10.73 -4.36
C SER A 560 -0.43 -9.79 -3.36
N THR A 561 -1.09 -8.72 -2.95
CA THR A 561 -0.51 -7.79 -1.95
C THR A 561 -0.18 -8.48 -0.63
N SER A 562 -0.97 -9.48 -0.21
CA SER A 562 -0.62 -10.31 0.95
C SER A 562 0.59 -11.20 0.67
N GLY A 563 0.67 -11.77 -0.53
CA GLY A 563 1.82 -12.58 -0.95
C GLY A 563 3.11 -11.78 -1.01
N GLN A 564 3.06 -10.52 -1.40
CA GLN A 564 4.21 -9.61 -1.39
C GLN A 564 4.74 -9.43 0.04
N ALA A 565 3.85 -9.17 1.00
CA ALA A 565 4.21 -9.06 2.41
C ALA A 565 4.80 -10.37 2.96
N GLU A 566 4.13 -11.49 2.71
CA GLU A 566 4.56 -12.82 3.19
C GLU A 566 5.89 -13.26 2.56
N PHE A 567 6.13 -12.93 1.29
CA PHE A 567 7.40 -13.24 0.64
C PHE A 567 8.56 -12.43 1.24
N ALA A 568 8.35 -11.14 1.54
CA ALA A 568 9.36 -10.33 2.21
C ALA A 568 9.66 -10.85 3.64
N LEU A 569 8.63 -11.24 4.41
CA LEU A 569 8.76 -11.86 5.72
C LEU A 569 9.49 -13.21 5.63
N PHE A 570 9.16 -14.03 4.62
CA PHE A 570 9.84 -15.29 4.34
C PHE A 570 11.34 -15.07 4.08
N LEU A 571 11.71 -14.14 3.17
CA LEU A 571 13.10 -13.83 2.87
C LEU A 571 13.85 -13.38 4.13
N ARG A 572 13.22 -12.55 4.95
CA ARG A 572 13.78 -12.10 6.22
C ARG A 572 14.00 -13.27 7.18
N ALA A 573 13.02 -14.14 7.38
CA ALA A 573 13.12 -15.28 8.27
C ALA A 573 14.22 -16.26 7.83
N GLN A 574 14.36 -16.52 6.52
CA GLN A 574 15.39 -17.37 5.96
C GLN A 574 16.80 -16.78 6.16
N LEU A 575 16.96 -15.47 5.96
CA LEU A 575 18.23 -14.80 6.24
C LEU A 575 18.59 -14.85 7.72
N ASP A 576 17.63 -14.62 8.61
CA ASP A 576 17.83 -14.71 10.06
C ASP A 576 18.21 -16.14 10.48
N ALA A 577 17.61 -17.15 9.85
CA ALA A 577 17.96 -18.56 10.09
C ALA A 577 19.39 -18.89 9.66
N LEU A 578 19.83 -18.46 8.47
CA LEU A 578 21.22 -18.62 8.03
C LEU A 578 22.20 -17.86 8.93
N ARG A 579 21.83 -16.69 9.40
CA ARG A 579 22.62 -15.90 10.34
C ARG A 579 22.79 -16.63 11.67
N ALA A 580 21.70 -17.18 12.22
CA ALA A 580 21.70 -17.93 13.47
C ALA A 580 22.59 -19.20 13.38
N GLN A 581 22.71 -19.79 12.20
CA GLN A 581 23.56 -20.94 11.89
C GLN A 581 25.01 -20.54 11.58
N ASN A 582 25.37 -19.26 11.62
CA ASN A 582 26.67 -18.71 11.21
C ASN A 582 27.05 -19.02 9.75
N LEU A 583 26.06 -19.17 8.89
CA LEU A 583 26.24 -19.44 7.46
C LEU A 583 26.31 -18.16 6.60
N LEU A 584 26.00 -17.00 7.16
CA LEU A 584 26.24 -15.72 6.49
C LEU A 584 27.62 -15.18 6.86
N PRO A 585 28.43 -14.74 5.88
CA PRO A 585 29.72 -14.11 6.14
C PRO A 585 29.52 -12.82 6.92
N VAL A 586 30.20 -12.73 8.06
CA VAL A 586 30.22 -11.51 8.86
C VAL A 586 31.43 -10.68 8.46
N THR A 587 31.20 -9.40 8.23
CA THR A 587 32.33 -8.46 8.20
C THR A 587 32.81 -8.29 9.64
N ALA A 588 34.13 -8.24 9.86
CA ALA A 588 34.64 -7.59 11.06
C ALA A 588 33.90 -6.25 11.16
N PRO A 589 33.36 -5.89 12.35
CA PRO A 589 32.57 -4.66 12.45
C PRO A 589 33.37 -3.55 11.82
N ALA A 590 32.87 -2.96 10.75
CA ALA A 590 33.47 -1.76 10.17
C ALA A 590 33.57 -0.80 11.34
N ALA A 591 34.78 -0.43 11.65
CA ALA A 591 35.03 0.39 12.82
C ALA A 591 34.06 1.57 12.76
N PRO A 592 33.20 1.76 13.79
CA PRO A 592 32.04 2.63 13.71
C PRO A 592 32.44 4.01 13.16
N VAL A 593 31.74 4.49 12.14
CA VAL A 593 32.00 5.82 11.55
C VAL A 593 31.72 6.85 12.63
N ILE A 594 32.76 7.50 13.16
CA ILE A 594 32.56 8.64 14.04
C ILE A 594 32.13 9.80 13.16
N HIS A 595 30.81 10.07 13.10
CA HIS A 595 30.28 11.17 12.32
C HIS A 595 31.01 12.48 12.68
N GLY A 596 31.56 13.16 11.69
CA GLY A 596 32.33 14.39 11.85
C GLY A 596 33.84 14.24 11.82
N LEU A 597 34.37 13.02 11.68
CA LEU A 597 35.78 12.80 11.34
C LEU A 597 35.96 12.57 9.83
N PRO A 598 37.11 12.89 9.24
CA PRO A 598 38.27 13.55 9.90
C PRO A 598 38.05 15.04 10.16
N LEU A 599 38.56 15.55 11.29
CA LEU A 599 38.60 16.98 11.57
C LEU A 599 39.91 17.56 11.03
N ALA A 600 39.82 18.64 10.28
CA ALA A 600 40.95 19.32 9.64
C ALA A 600 40.80 20.84 9.71
N GLN A 601 41.81 21.57 9.23
CA GLN A 601 41.74 23.04 9.15
C GLN A 601 40.44 23.51 8.49
N LYS A 602 39.88 24.61 9.01
CA LYS A 602 38.60 25.22 8.66
C LYS A 602 37.35 24.54 9.22
N HIS A 603 37.45 23.35 9.82
CA HIS A 603 36.33 22.76 10.56
C HIS A 603 36.08 23.53 11.85
N LYS A 604 34.79 23.65 12.21
CA LYS A 604 34.33 24.38 13.41
C LYS A 604 33.32 23.53 14.18
N GLY A 605 33.27 23.76 15.49
CA GLY A 605 32.21 23.21 16.31
C GLY A 605 32.68 22.50 17.59
N PRO A 606 31.73 21.83 18.27
CA PRO A 606 31.99 21.21 19.57
C PRO A 606 33.08 20.12 19.56
N MET A 607 33.17 19.33 18.50
CA MET A 607 34.22 18.30 18.35
C MET A 607 35.61 18.90 18.25
N VAL A 608 35.77 19.99 17.51
CA VAL A 608 37.05 20.73 17.46
C VAL A 608 37.43 21.27 18.82
N ARG A 609 36.46 21.82 19.54
CA ARG A 609 36.69 22.30 20.93
C ARG A 609 37.14 21.18 21.88
N THR A 610 36.58 19.97 21.71
CA THR A 610 36.99 18.79 22.45
C THR A 610 38.42 18.40 22.13
N VAL A 611 38.80 18.38 20.86
CA VAL A 611 40.19 18.13 20.41
C VAL A 611 41.15 19.16 21.02
N GLN A 612 40.84 20.44 20.95
CA GLN A 612 41.67 21.53 21.51
C GLN A 612 41.88 21.35 23.05
N LYS A 613 40.80 21.01 23.79
CA LYS A 613 40.89 20.74 25.24
C LYS A 613 41.76 19.53 25.51
N THR A 614 41.58 18.44 24.75
CA THR A 614 42.35 17.20 24.92
C THR A 614 43.83 17.42 24.62
N LEU A 615 44.16 18.15 23.52
CA LEU A 615 45.52 18.49 23.16
C LEU A 615 46.19 19.33 24.25
N ASN A 616 45.52 20.35 24.77
CA ASN A 616 46.04 21.16 25.88
C ASN A 616 46.40 20.30 27.10
N ALA A 617 45.56 19.32 27.44
CA ALA A 617 45.80 18.41 28.57
C ALA A 617 46.86 17.36 28.25
N ALA A 618 46.75 16.63 27.15
CA ALA A 618 47.63 15.51 26.78
C ALA A 618 49.06 15.94 26.43
N MET A 619 49.20 17.16 25.92
CA MET A 619 50.50 17.74 25.55
C MET A 619 51.05 18.71 26.63
N GLY A 620 50.29 18.98 27.68
CA GLY A 620 50.70 19.88 28.76
C GLY A 620 50.90 21.33 28.30
N LEU A 621 50.10 21.80 27.32
CA LEU A 621 50.30 23.12 26.70
C LEU A 621 49.91 24.25 27.68
N LYS A 622 50.84 25.16 27.94
CA LYS A 622 50.69 26.28 28.89
C LYS A 622 51.14 27.59 28.24
N GLY A 623 50.73 28.73 28.79
CA GLY A 623 51.12 30.07 28.34
C GLY A 623 50.80 30.31 26.85
N SER A 624 51.73 30.86 26.11
CA SER A 624 51.57 31.18 24.67
C SER A 624 51.42 29.95 23.76
N LYS A 625 51.77 28.75 24.26
CA LYS A 625 51.60 27.48 23.54
C LYS A 625 50.24 26.84 23.74
N ARG A 626 49.42 27.34 24.67
CA ARG A 626 48.09 26.81 24.93
C ARG A 626 47.14 27.15 23.79
N LEU A 627 46.46 26.13 23.23
CA LEU A 627 45.42 26.34 22.22
C LEU A 627 44.23 27.07 22.81
N ALA A 628 43.69 28.05 22.07
CA ALA A 628 42.35 28.56 22.29
C ALA A 628 41.35 27.40 22.15
N THR A 629 40.39 27.33 23.06
CA THR A 629 39.32 26.30 22.98
C THR A 629 38.05 26.90 22.42
N ASP A 630 38.22 27.59 21.27
CA ASP A 630 37.19 28.34 20.56
C ASP A 630 36.30 27.45 19.68
N GLY A 631 36.78 26.25 19.37
CA GLY A 631 36.10 25.33 18.48
C GLY A 631 36.40 25.60 17.00
N ASP A 632 37.43 26.41 16.67
CA ASP A 632 37.92 26.64 15.33
C ASP A 632 39.23 25.84 15.10
N PHE A 633 39.23 24.96 14.09
CA PHE A 633 40.39 24.13 13.75
C PHE A 633 41.35 24.97 12.88
N GLY A 634 42.06 25.87 13.55
CA GLY A 634 43.06 26.72 12.91
C GLY A 634 44.41 26.03 12.72
N ARG A 635 45.41 26.78 12.21
CA ARG A 635 46.77 26.29 12.01
C ARG A 635 47.43 25.82 13.33
N GLY A 636 47.16 26.52 14.43
CA GLY A 636 47.67 26.13 15.76
C GLY A 636 47.16 24.76 16.20
N THR A 637 45.85 24.50 15.99
CA THR A 637 45.24 23.21 16.30
C THR A 637 45.84 22.11 15.42
N ALA A 638 46.03 22.33 14.11
CA ALA A 638 46.65 21.38 13.21
C ALA A 638 48.10 21.04 13.60
N SER A 639 48.88 22.04 13.98
CA SER A 639 50.28 21.85 14.45
C SER A 639 50.34 21.04 15.74
N ALA A 640 49.43 21.30 16.69
CA ALA A 640 49.34 20.55 17.93
C ALA A 640 48.88 19.09 17.70
N VAL A 641 48.00 18.86 16.74
CA VAL A 641 47.60 17.51 16.30
C VAL A 641 48.79 16.77 15.72
N LYS A 642 49.58 17.38 14.81
CA LYS A 642 50.81 16.76 14.31
C LYS A 642 51.80 16.37 15.42
N ALA A 643 52.03 17.27 16.35
CA ALA A 643 52.93 17.01 17.49
C ALA A 643 52.38 15.86 18.37
N PHE A 644 51.08 15.81 18.58
CA PHE A 644 50.43 14.71 19.29
C PHE A 644 50.55 13.38 18.52
N GLN A 645 50.30 13.38 17.24
CA GLN A 645 50.46 12.20 16.37
C GLN A 645 51.89 11.64 16.45
N VAL A 646 52.91 12.49 16.34
CA VAL A 646 54.32 12.08 16.51
C VAL A 646 54.54 11.43 17.90
N LYS A 647 54.04 12.05 18.97
CA LYS A 647 54.14 11.52 20.33
C LYS A 647 53.47 10.16 20.48
N MET A 648 52.41 9.93 19.76
CA MET A 648 51.61 8.68 19.78
C MET A 648 52.04 7.66 18.72
N ASN A 649 53.15 7.92 18.00
CA ASN A 649 53.64 7.09 16.91
C ASN A 649 52.62 6.88 15.78
N LEU A 650 51.85 7.93 15.46
CA LEU A 650 50.87 7.99 14.36
C LEU A 650 51.44 8.83 13.22
N PRO A 651 50.97 8.62 11.96
CA PRO A 651 51.32 9.49 10.82
C PRO A 651 50.98 10.96 11.10
N PRO A 652 51.93 11.90 11.00
CA PRO A 652 51.75 13.30 11.41
C PRO A 652 50.98 14.12 10.34
N THR A 653 49.76 13.76 10.07
CA THR A 653 48.94 14.41 9.06
C THR A 653 48.43 15.79 9.46
N GLY A 654 48.29 16.05 10.76
CA GLY A 654 47.65 17.26 11.28
C GLY A 654 46.14 17.26 11.18
N THR A 655 45.54 16.14 10.76
CA THR A 655 44.10 15.90 10.76
C THR A 655 43.76 14.92 11.87
N VAL A 656 42.62 15.11 12.51
CA VAL A 656 42.13 14.15 13.51
C VAL A 656 41.27 13.14 12.76
N ASP A 657 41.90 12.08 12.32
CA ASP A 657 41.22 10.88 11.85
C ASP A 657 40.80 10.00 13.02
N ARG A 658 40.28 8.84 12.74
CA ARG A 658 39.81 7.90 13.75
C ARG A 658 40.97 7.46 14.70
N SER A 659 42.09 7.09 14.13
CA SER A 659 43.25 6.62 14.91
C SER A 659 43.78 7.70 15.86
N THR A 660 43.84 8.92 15.42
CA THR A 660 44.19 10.10 16.19
C THR A 660 43.15 10.38 17.29
N TRP A 661 41.85 10.27 16.96
CA TRP A 661 40.76 10.45 17.90
C TRP A 661 40.79 9.40 19.05
N GLU A 662 41.01 8.13 18.68
CA GLU A 662 41.15 7.04 19.67
C GLU A 662 42.41 7.20 20.55
N ALA A 663 43.52 7.57 19.95
CA ALA A 663 44.73 7.86 20.68
C ALA A 663 44.59 9.04 21.66
N MET A 664 43.72 9.99 21.39
CA MET A 664 43.36 11.07 22.31
C MET A 664 42.49 10.60 23.49
N GLY A 665 42.15 9.32 23.56
CA GLY A 665 41.20 8.78 24.56
C GLY A 665 39.77 9.22 24.32
N LEU A 666 39.50 9.73 23.12
CA LEU A 666 38.18 10.19 22.69
C LEU A 666 37.40 9.09 21.95
N GLY A 667 37.99 7.89 21.90
CA GLY A 667 37.36 6.67 21.38
C GLY A 667 36.02 6.44 22.06
N GLY A 668 35.00 7.13 21.57
CA GLY A 668 33.63 6.93 22.00
C GLY A 668 33.16 5.60 21.43
N ARG A 669 32.61 4.76 22.30
CA ARG A 669 31.80 3.63 21.85
C ARG A 669 30.64 4.20 21.07
N THR A 670 30.65 4.08 19.75
CA THR A 670 29.62 4.55 18.86
C THR A 670 28.41 3.62 18.81
N ASP A 671 28.49 2.51 19.55
CA ASP A 671 27.42 1.55 19.83
C ASP A 671 26.45 2.01 20.94
N LEU A 672 26.60 3.22 21.44
CA LEU A 672 25.74 3.70 22.53
C LEU A 672 24.38 4.18 21.98
N ALA A 673 23.34 3.45 22.35
CA ALA A 673 21.96 3.69 21.94
C ALA A 673 21.48 5.12 22.25
N VAL A 674 20.54 5.62 21.45
CA VAL A 674 19.75 6.80 21.82
C VAL A 674 18.91 6.45 23.05
N LEU A 675 19.15 7.09 24.19
CA LEU A 675 18.49 6.79 25.44
C LEU A 675 17.54 7.91 25.87
N GLN A 676 16.39 7.52 26.41
CA GLN A 676 15.34 8.40 26.91
C GLN A 676 14.60 7.77 28.10
N ILE A 677 13.68 8.52 28.71
CA ILE A 677 12.85 7.98 29.80
C ILE A 677 12.20 6.68 29.36
N GLY A 678 12.31 5.65 30.18
CA GLY A 678 11.80 4.31 29.91
C GLY A 678 12.82 3.35 29.28
N SER A 679 13.94 3.83 28.72
CA SER A 679 14.98 2.95 28.17
C SER A 679 15.53 2.01 29.24
N ARG A 680 15.59 0.71 28.91
CA ARG A 680 16.25 -0.36 29.70
C ARG A 680 17.30 -1.01 28.82
N HIS A 681 18.52 -0.54 28.90
CA HIS A 681 19.62 -0.97 28.02
C HIS A 681 20.94 -0.93 28.80
N PRO A 682 21.92 -1.81 28.54
CA PRO A 682 23.25 -1.76 29.20
C PRO A 682 23.92 -0.39 29.11
N SER A 683 23.70 0.35 28.03
CA SER A 683 24.19 1.72 27.87
C SER A 683 23.61 2.70 28.89
N VAL A 684 22.46 2.44 29.53
CA VAL A 684 21.90 3.28 30.59
C VAL A 684 22.81 3.21 31.84
N ALA A 685 23.30 2.03 32.19
CA ALA A 685 24.25 1.88 33.28
C ALA A 685 25.58 2.62 32.98
N THR A 686 26.03 2.60 31.73
CA THR A 686 27.19 3.36 31.27
C THR A 686 26.93 4.87 31.37
N LEU A 687 25.75 5.33 30.93
CA LEU A 687 25.32 6.72 31.11
C LEU A 687 25.30 7.15 32.57
N GLN A 688 24.71 6.35 33.44
CA GLN A 688 24.61 6.61 34.87
C GLN A 688 26.02 6.79 35.53
N ARG A 689 26.94 5.89 35.19
CA ARG A 689 28.35 5.99 35.68
C ARG A 689 29.04 7.24 35.14
N ALA A 690 28.88 7.55 33.88
CA ALA A 690 29.51 8.72 33.26
C ALA A 690 28.93 10.03 33.81
N LEU A 691 27.61 10.13 33.99
CA LEU A 691 26.97 11.30 34.61
C LEU A 691 27.35 11.46 36.08
N ALA A 692 27.40 10.36 36.87
CA ALA A 692 27.82 10.40 38.26
C ALA A 692 29.23 11.02 38.40
N ARG A 693 30.13 10.62 37.51
CA ARG A 693 31.50 11.12 37.47
C ARG A 693 31.58 12.59 37.08
N VAL A 694 30.91 12.97 35.99
CA VAL A 694 31.00 14.34 35.44
C VAL A 694 30.22 15.35 36.26
N LEU A 695 29.09 14.96 36.84
CA LEU A 695 28.26 15.83 37.68
C LEU A 695 28.73 15.84 39.16
N ARG A 696 29.66 14.92 39.53
CA ARG A 696 30.07 14.66 40.90
C ARG A 696 28.87 14.41 41.83
N LYS A 697 27.97 13.56 41.37
CA LYS A 697 26.69 13.25 42.04
C LYS A 697 26.49 11.74 42.15
N ARG A 698 25.99 11.27 43.30
CA ARG A 698 25.57 9.87 43.44
C ARG A 698 24.39 9.58 42.49
N ILE A 699 24.60 8.72 41.50
CA ILE A 699 23.59 8.23 40.58
C ILE A 699 23.62 6.69 40.61
N SER A 700 22.53 6.07 41.00
CA SER A 700 22.43 4.60 41.06
C SER A 700 22.51 3.98 39.66
N THR A 701 23.34 2.95 39.50
CA THR A 701 23.55 2.22 38.25
C THR A 701 22.51 1.12 38.05
N THR A 702 21.26 1.49 37.91
CA THR A 702 20.13 0.57 37.82
C THR A 702 19.90 0.01 36.41
N GLY A 703 20.53 0.57 35.40
CA GLY A 703 20.23 0.24 33.99
C GLY A 703 18.88 0.75 33.51
N GLN A 704 18.15 1.55 34.30
CA GLN A 704 16.85 2.13 33.94
C GLN A 704 16.99 3.65 33.76
N PHE A 705 16.46 4.16 32.65
CA PHE A 705 16.44 5.59 32.36
C PHE A 705 15.17 6.22 32.93
N THR A 706 15.28 6.76 34.13
CA THR A 706 14.18 7.39 34.87
C THR A 706 14.04 8.88 34.53
N SER A 707 12.94 9.52 34.94
CA SER A 707 12.76 10.97 34.84
C SER A 707 13.81 11.75 35.63
N SER A 708 14.26 11.22 36.75
CA SER A 708 15.39 11.78 37.53
C SER A 708 16.68 11.77 36.70
N LEU A 709 16.99 10.66 36.04
CA LEU A 709 18.16 10.56 35.15
C LEU A 709 18.05 11.52 33.94
N ALA A 710 16.85 11.72 33.39
CA ALA A 710 16.64 12.70 32.35
C ALA A 710 16.96 14.13 32.80
N ASN A 711 16.67 14.48 34.06
CA ASN A 711 17.01 15.78 34.63
C ASN A 711 18.54 15.92 34.81
N ASP A 712 19.23 14.86 35.19
CA ASP A 712 20.70 14.84 35.26
C ASP A 712 21.31 14.99 33.85
N VAL A 713 20.73 14.34 32.85
CA VAL A 713 21.11 14.54 31.44
C VAL A 713 20.91 16.00 31.01
N LYS A 714 19.75 16.61 31.31
CA LYS A 714 19.51 18.03 31.01
C LYS A 714 20.52 18.94 31.70
N THR A 715 20.87 18.65 32.92
CA THR A 715 21.90 19.40 33.69
C THR A 715 23.25 19.30 33.00
N PHE A 716 23.66 18.09 32.60
CA PHE A 716 24.87 17.87 31.81
C PHE A 716 24.82 18.62 30.47
N GLN A 717 23.71 18.48 29.72
CA GLN A 717 23.54 19.14 28.42
C GLN A 717 23.68 20.67 28.51
N ARG A 718 23.11 21.30 29.55
CA ARG A 718 23.32 22.75 29.82
C ARG A 718 24.79 23.08 30.06
N ARG A 719 25.49 22.29 30.91
CA ARG A 719 26.93 22.47 31.15
C ARG A 719 27.77 22.29 29.89
N ALA A 720 27.39 21.34 29.05
CA ALA A 720 28.06 21.06 27.78
C ALA A 720 27.64 22.00 26.65
N LYS A 721 26.72 22.95 26.90
CA LYS A 721 26.14 23.85 25.91
C LYS A 721 25.44 23.10 24.75
N ILE A 722 24.81 21.98 25.08
CA ILE A 722 23.92 21.19 24.18
C ILE A 722 22.47 21.53 24.56
N ARG A 723 21.56 21.52 23.57
CA ARG A 723 20.10 21.71 23.83
C ARG A 723 19.66 20.73 24.94
N PRO A 724 19.08 21.20 26.05
CA PRO A 724 18.75 20.37 27.21
C PRO A 724 17.46 19.57 26.98
N SER A 725 17.53 18.60 26.06
CA SER A 725 16.41 17.74 25.68
C SER A 725 16.09 16.68 26.73
N GLY A 726 17.04 16.31 27.58
CA GLY A 726 16.90 15.17 28.47
C GLY A 726 17.08 13.82 27.81
N ARG A 727 17.29 13.79 26.48
CA ARG A 727 17.60 12.58 25.71
C ARG A 727 19.10 12.49 25.45
N VAL A 728 19.60 11.28 25.34
CA VAL A 728 21.02 11.02 25.08
C VAL A 728 21.16 10.50 23.66
N GLY A 729 21.48 11.37 22.75
CA GLY A 729 21.85 11.03 21.37
C GLY A 729 23.38 11.15 21.17
N PRO A 730 23.84 10.97 19.91
CA PRO A 730 25.27 10.96 19.59
C PRO A 730 26.06 12.17 20.13
N SER A 731 25.51 13.38 19.98
CA SER A 731 26.15 14.60 20.50
C SER A 731 26.26 14.64 22.04
N THR A 732 25.24 14.14 22.73
CA THR A 732 25.25 14.03 24.20
C THR A 732 26.27 12.98 24.67
N TRP A 733 26.30 11.81 24.01
CA TRP A 733 27.26 10.76 24.28
C TRP A 733 28.70 11.21 24.07
N SER A 734 29.00 11.77 22.93
CA SER A 734 30.33 12.27 22.59
C SER A 734 30.85 13.27 23.63
N SER A 735 30.01 14.26 23.97
CA SER A 735 30.39 15.26 24.98
C SER A 735 30.50 14.69 26.39
N LEU A 736 29.63 13.74 26.77
CA LEU A 736 29.62 13.13 28.09
C LEU A 736 30.85 12.21 28.31
N MET A 737 31.16 11.38 27.31
CA MET A 737 32.29 10.47 27.38
C MET A 737 33.62 11.23 27.41
N ALA A 738 33.75 12.30 26.62
CA ALA A 738 34.89 13.21 26.68
C ALA A 738 35.03 13.88 28.05
N ALA A 739 33.91 14.37 28.63
CA ALA A 739 33.91 14.96 29.95
C ALA A 739 34.26 13.93 31.07
N ALA A 740 33.74 12.70 30.96
CA ALA A 740 34.00 11.64 31.90
C ALA A 740 35.45 11.13 31.87
N ALA A 741 36.10 11.16 30.69
CA ALA A 741 37.51 10.85 30.56
C ALA A 741 38.42 11.91 31.21
N LEU A 742 37.98 13.14 31.31
CA LEU A 742 38.69 14.26 31.89
C LEU A 742 38.41 14.49 33.40
N ALA A 743 37.32 13.89 33.90
CA ALA A 743 36.97 13.97 35.32
C ALA A 743 37.81 12.97 36.12
N LYS A 744 38.72 13.49 36.96
CA LYS A 744 39.46 12.71 37.97
C LYS A 744 38.57 12.35 39.16
#